data_e7b470f10002b761c123f610f901b951
#
_entry.id   e7b470f10002b761c123f610f901b951
#
_cell.length_a   1.000
_cell.length_b   1.000
_cell.length_c   1.000
_cell.angle_alpha   90.00
_cell.angle_beta   90.00
_cell.angle_gamma   90.00
#
_symmetry.space_group_name_H-M   'P 1'
#
loop_
_entity.id
_entity.type
_entity.pdbx_description
1 polymer ?
#
loop_
_entity_poly.entity_id
_entity_poly.type
_entity_poly.pdbx_seq_one_letter_code
_entity_poly.pdbx_strand_id
1 'polypeptide(L)'
;MSVTSLGMPAVRPVHGQGNLHAQVAFPKAAKKELQNKQMRANIRHATHTIRAKRAGVVGEVPDWSELRDAGSAIKETVMAELPELLELFEANVTARGGVVHWARDADEANAIVTRLVQEQDTTDVIKVKSMATQEIGLDEHLSEHGITATETDLAELIVQLGRDKPSHILVPAIHKNREEIREIFSREMPGVTEELTSEPRVLAEAARQHLREKFLTSKVAISGANFGIAETGTLSVVESEGNGRMCLTLPETLITVMGIEKLLPTYQDLEVFFQLLPRSSTGERMNPYTSLWTGVTPGDGPKNFHVVLLDNGRSAVLADPQGRSALHCIRCSACLNVCPVYEHAGGHSYGSTYPGPIGAILSPQLTGITSEKNASLPYASSLCGACYQVCPVKINIPEILVHLRDEDIRAQHGKRPDHAHPAPVSKDPAVGGDDNWREEKSLTADEGRGGQDTAPQKGTLQELGSRARRAGRRIRGAVPSRGVPTQMDAMMKGASFVMSSGQRMSLAERGLRMGRVIAGRDRAIGWLPGMVGGWTAERDIPEPPKESFRNWWKKHEGETGERLERDGVTAAPGTEGTGTGLAEDHPASSVEVATPQGPHGESKAARTEETAAGTGQDAATPGAGADAVAGAYSAATGDPHEDNIAPRNGHAGRGNQDGEPA
;
A
#
# COMPACT_ATOMS: atom_id res chain seq x y z
N MET A 1 9.34 -19.17 -27.29
CA MET A 1 8.22 -19.98 -26.77
C MET A 1 7.25 -18.98 -26.18
N SER A 2 5.98 -18.99 -26.60
CA SER A 2 4.99 -18.07 -26.05
C SER A 2 4.81 -18.38 -24.57
N VAL A 3 4.57 -17.36 -23.75
CA VAL A 3 4.37 -17.43 -22.29
C VAL A 3 3.04 -18.15 -21.95
N THR A 4 2.80 -19.27 -22.57
CA THR A 4 1.74 -20.24 -22.24
C THR A 4 2.26 -21.34 -21.34
N SER A 5 3.47 -21.17 -20.76
CA SER A 5 4.10 -22.20 -19.92
C SER A 5 3.28 -22.57 -18.68
N LEU A 6 2.36 -21.72 -18.23
CA LEU A 6 1.45 -22.02 -17.13
C LEU A 6 0.01 -22.28 -17.60
N GLY A 7 -0.22 -22.50 -18.91
CA GLY A 7 -1.56 -22.72 -19.44
C GLY A 7 -2.50 -21.51 -19.35
N MET A 8 -2.04 -20.39 -18.81
CA MET A 8 -2.82 -19.17 -18.68
C MET A 8 -2.63 -18.28 -19.91
N PRO A 9 -3.68 -17.99 -20.69
CA PRO A 9 -3.61 -17.00 -21.74
C PRO A 9 -3.31 -15.63 -21.12
N ALA A 10 -2.49 -14.83 -21.78
CA ALA A 10 -2.27 -13.45 -21.39
C ALA A 10 -3.61 -12.69 -21.39
N VAL A 11 -4.11 -12.33 -20.22
CA VAL A 11 -5.36 -11.56 -20.06
C VAL A 11 -5.01 -10.15 -19.68
N ARG A 12 -5.65 -9.20 -20.33
CA ARG A 12 -5.60 -7.79 -19.89
C ARG A 12 -6.49 -7.63 -18.68
N PRO A 13 -5.98 -7.08 -17.56
CA PRO A 13 -6.86 -6.42 -16.61
C PRO A 13 -7.59 -5.29 -17.33
N VAL A 14 -8.89 -5.18 -17.13
CA VAL A 14 -9.65 -4.04 -17.68
C VAL A 14 -9.16 -2.78 -16.94
N HIS A 15 -8.63 -1.82 -17.70
CA HIS A 15 -8.10 -0.59 -17.11
C HIS A 15 -9.10 0.09 -16.18
N GLY A 16 -8.68 0.34 -14.93
CA GLY A 16 -9.51 0.98 -13.91
C GLY A 16 -10.48 0.06 -13.18
N GLN A 17 -10.40 -1.24 -13.41
CA GLN A 17 -11.09 -2.28 -12.64
C GLN A 17 -10.13 -3.01 -11.69
N GLY A 18 -10.64 -4.02 -10.97
CA GLY A 18 -9.86 -4.77 -10.00
C GLY A 18 -9.72 -4.01 -8.68
N ASN A 19 -8.50 -3.76 -8.23
CA ASN A 19 -8.25 -3.22 -6.90
C ASN A 19 -8.57 -1.73 -6.72
N LEU A 20 -9.22 -1.05 -7.67
CA LEU A 20 -9.56 0.36 -7.57
C LEU A 20 -11.05 0.58 -7.28
N HIS A 21 -11.33 1.27 -6.17
CA HIS A 21 -12.68 1.67 -5.74
C HIS A 21 -12.96 3.16 -6.01
N ALA A 22 -11.94 3.90 -6.49
CA ALA A 22 -12.01 5.34 -6.62
C ALA A 22 -13.11 5.81 -7.56
N GLN A 23 -13.94 6.75 -7.09
CA GLN A 23 -14.85 7.49 -7.95
C GLN A 23 -14.16 8.66 -8.65
N VAL A 24 -13.14 9.23 -8.02
CA VAL A 24 -12.38 10.39 -8.50
C VAL A 24 -10.88 10.15 -8.33
N ALA A 25 -10.04 10.88 -9.05
CA ALA A 25 -8.59 10.85 -8.92
C ALA A 25 -8.11 11.30 -7.52
N PHE A 26 -6.93 10.82 -7.10
CA PHE A 26 -6.34 11.06 -5.78
C PHE A 26 -6.39 12.53 -5.32
N PRO A 27 -6.00 13.55 -6.12
CA PRO A 27 -6.01 14.94 -5.65
C PRO A 27 -7.39 15.44 -5.22
N LYS A 28 -8.45 15.00 -5.90
CA LYS A 28 -9.84 15.38 -5.56
C LYS A 28 -10.32 14.66 -4.29
N ALA A 29 -9.99 13.38 -4.16
CA ALA A 29 -10.30 12.59 -2.96
C ALA A 29 -9.55 13.13 -1.74
N ALA A 30 -8.24 13.35 -1.86
CA ALA A 30 -7.41 13.89 -0.79
C ALA A 30 -7.89 15.26 -0.30
N LYS A 31 -8.32 16.15 -1.21
CA LYS A 31 -8.87 17.46 -0.83
C LYS A 31 -10.10 17.35 0.09
N LYS A 32 -10.93 16.30 -0.09
CA LYS A 32 -12.06 16.02 0.79
C LYS A 32 -11.60 15.50 2.15
N GLU A 33 -10.73 14.49 2.12
CA GLU A 33 -10.27 13.81 3.35
C GLU A 33 -9.39 14.69 4.23
N LEU A 34 -8.66 15.64 3.68
CA LEU A 34 -7.90 16.65 4.45
C LEU A 34 -8.78 17.50 5.38
N GLN A 35 -10.09 17.58 5.14
CA GLN A 35 -11.04 18.28 6.04
C GLN A 35 -11.41 17.42 7.26
N ASN A 36 -11.21 16.11 7.22
CA ASN A 36 -11.54 15.20 8.31
C ASN A 36 -10.45 15.23 9.40
N LYS A 37 -10.61 16.12 10.37
CA LYS A 37 -9.66 16.31 11.46
C LYS A 37 -9.53 15.07 12.36
N GLN A 38 -10.66 14.37 12.61
CA GLN A 38 -10.68 13.18 13.45
C GLN A 38 -9.88 12.04 12.82
N MET A 39 -10.16 11.70 11.56
CA MET A 39 -9.39 10.70 10.81
C MET A 39 -7.88 11.01 10.83
N ARG A 40 -7.50 12.26 10.57
CA ARG A 40 -6.09 12.68 10.57
C ARG A 40 -5.42 12.53 11.94
N ALA A 41 -6.13 12.84 13.02
CA ALA A 41 -5.65 12.65 14.38
C ALA A 41 -5.44 11.17 14.70
N ASN A 42 -6.41 10.33 14.35
CA ASN A 42 -6.36 8.88 14.55
C ASN A 42 -5.19 8.25 13.79
N ILE A 43 -5.06 8.53 12.49
CA ILE A 43 -3.99 7.99 11.64
C ILE A 43 -2.63 8.45 12.16
N ARG A 44 -2.48 9.73 12.50
CA ARG A 44 -1.22 10.25 13.05
C ARG A 44 -0.82 9.55 14.33
N HIS A 45 -1.73 9.43 15.29
CA HIS A 45 -1.48 8.75 16.56
C HIS A 45 -1.03 7.30 16.32
N ALA A 46 -1.79 6.55 15.56
CA ALA A 46 -1.51 5.15 15.28
C ALA A 46 -0.18 4.94 14.54
N THR A 47 0.06 5.69 13.47
CA THR A 47 1.30 5.55 12.68
C THR A 47 2.54 5.92 13.49
N HIS A 48 2.47 6.95 14.35
CA HIS A 48 3.58 7.32 15.24
C HIS A 48 3.85 6.25 16.29
N THR A 49 2.80 5.68 16.90
CA THR A 49 2.92 4.58 17.87
C THR A 49 3.56 3.35 17.24
N ILE A 50 3.11 2.93 16.05
CA ILE A 50 3.67 1.77 15.35
C ILE A 50 5.13 2.04 14.96
N ARG A 51 5.47 3.25 14.49
CA ARG A 51 6.86 3.63 14.17
C ARG A 51 7.79 3.53 15.38
N ALA A 52 7.33 4.02 16.53
CA ALA A 52 8.12 3.96 17.76
C ALA A 52 8.36 2.52 18.22
N LYS A 53 7.33 1.68 18.22
CA LYS A 53 7.45 0.25 18.51
C LYS A 53 8.43 -0.44 17.54
N ARG A 54 8.25 -0.21 16.23
CA ARG A 54 9.13 -0.75 15.20
C ARG A 54 10.59 -0.35 15.43
N ALA A 55 10.86 0.91 15.70
CA ALA A 55 12.22 1.39 15.94
C ALA A 55 12.88 0.64 17.11
N GLY A 56 12.13 0.38 18.19
CA GLY A 56 12.62 -0.40 19.33
C GLY A 56 13.03 -1.83 18.92
N VAL A 57 12.10 -2.61 18.33
CA VAL A 57 12.37 -4.03 18.02
C VAL A 57 13.34 -4.24 16.84
N VAL A 58 13.46 -3.26 15.94
CA VAL A 58 14.47 -3.26 14.88
C VAL A 58 15.85 -2.96 15.45
N GLY A 59 15.95 -2.03 16.41
CA GLY A 59 17.20 -1.72 17.09
C GLY A 59 17.79 -2.87 17.92
N GLU A 60 17.01 -3.91 18.22
CA GLU A 60 17.48 -5.13 18.88
C GLU A 60 18.21 -6.10 17.93
N VAL A 61 18.12 -5.90 16.61
CA VAL A 61 18.68 -6.79 15.58
C VAL A 61 19.88 -6.08 14.94
N PRO A 62 21.11 -6.42 15.33
CA PRO A 62 22.31 -5.69 14.89
C PRO A 62 22.59 -5.82 13.39
N ASP A 63 22.21 -6.95 12.79
CA ASP A 63 22.34 -7.29 11.37
C ASP A 63 21.05 -7.05 10.57
N TRP A 64 20.22 -6.10 11.01
CA TRP A 64 18.93 -5.78 10.35
C TRP A 64 19.06 -5.44 8.85
N SER A 65 20.16 -4.79 8.47
CA SER A 65 20.38 -4.44 7.06
C SER A 65 20.63 -5.68 6.21
N GLU A 66 21.47 -6.59 6.69
CA GLU A 66 21.80 -7.87 6.05
C GLU A 66 20.55 -8.77 5.95
N LEU A 67 19.75 -8.81 7.00
CA LEU A 67 18.47 -9.53 7.01
C LEU A 67 17.51 -9.02 5.94
N ARG A 68 17.45 -7.68 5.74
CA ARG A 68 16.67 -7.07 4.65
C ARG A 68 17.24 -7.42 3.27
N ASP A 69 18.58 -7.52 3.14
CA ASP A 69 19.22 -7.96 1.91
C ASP A 69 18.87 -9.41 1.59
N ALA A 70 18.90 -10.30 2.59
CA ALA A 70 18.47 -11.68 2.45
C ALA A 70 16.99 -11.76 1.99
N GLY A 71 16.08 -11.04 2.65
CA GLY A 71 14.67 -11.00 2.24
C GLY A 71 14.44 -10.45 0.83
N SER A 72 15.23 -9.47 0.41
CA SER A 72 15.20 -8.95 -0.95
C SER A 72 15.72 -9.97 -1.97
N ALA A 73 16.84 -10.63 -1.68
CA ALA A 73 17.44 -11.63 -2.55
C ALA A 73 16.53 -12.87 -2.73
N ILE A 74 15.92 -13.37 -1.66
CA ILE A 74 14.92 -14.45 -1.75
C ILE A 74 13.78 -14.05 -2.69
N LYS A 75 13.24 -12.84 -2.55
CA LYS A 75 12.15 -12.39 -3.43
C LYS A 75 12.59 -12.18 -4.88
N GLU A 76 13.84 -11.76 -5.12
CA GLU A 76 14.40 -11.70 -6.47
C GLU A 76 14.50 -13.09 -7.10
N THR A 77 14.99 -14.08 -6.36
CA THR A 77 15.02 -15.48 -6.80
C THR A 77 13.62 -15.99 -7.14
N VAL A 78 12.64 -15.72 -6.27
CA VAL A 78 11.22 -16.09 -6.54
C VAL A 78 10.73 -15.48 -7.85
N MET A 79 11.04 -14.22 -8.14
CA MET A 79 10.61 -13.58 -9.38
C MET A 79 11.33 -14.13 -10.61
N ALA A 80 12.59 -14.53 -10.47
CA ALA A 80 13.38 -15.12 -11.55
C ALA A 80 12.95 -16.55 -11.89
N GLU A 81 12.54 -17.33 -10.90
CA GLU A 81 12.20 -18.77 -11.01
C GLU A 81 10.70 -19.02 -10.77
N LEU A 82 9.85 -18.00 -10.97
CA LEU A 82 8.45 -18.08 -10.61
C LEU A 82 7.68 -19.23 -11.29
N PRO A 83 7.87 -19.53 -12.59
CA PRO A 83 7.17 -20.63 -13.23
C PRO A 83 7.52 -21.99 -12.60
N GLU A 84 8.79 -22.26 -12.37
CA GLU A 84 9.27 -23.52 -11.82
C GLU A 84 8.80 -23.69 -10.37
N LEU A 85 8.82 -22.62 -9.58
CA LEU A 85 8.36 -22.62 -8.19
C LEU A 85 6.84 -22.83 -8.10
N LEU A 86 6.06 -22.30 -9.04
CA LEU A 86 4.61 -22.50 -9.11
C LEU A 86 4.26 -23.95 -9.47
N GLU A 87 4.95 -24.54 -10.43
CA GLU A 87 4.77 -25.96 -10.79
C GLU A 87 5.14 -26.89 -9.62
N LEU A 88 6.24 -26.61 -8.94
CA LEU A 88 6.67 -27.36 -7.76
C LEU A 88 5.65 -27.22 -6.61
N PHE A 89 5.13 -26.02 -6.38
CA PHE A 89 4.13 -25.75 -5.35
C PHE A 89 2.83 -26.52 -5.64
N GLU A 90 2.32 -26.46 -6.88
CA GLU A 90 1.12 -27.19 -7.29
C GLU A 90 1.29 -28.70 -7.13
N ALA A 91 2.44 -29.24 -7.57
CA ALA A 91 2.73 -30.68 -7.42
C ALA A 91 2.72 -31.12 -5.95
N ASN A 92 3.33 -30.33 -5.06
CA ASN A 92 3.42 -30.62 -3.63
C ASN A 92 2.08 -30.46 -2.91
N VAL A 93 1.27 -29.44 -3.22
CA VAL A 93 -0.09 -29.29 -2.69
C VAL A 93 -0.95 -30.47 -3.10
N THR A 94 -0.91 -30.85 -4.38
CA THR A 94 -1.71 -31.95 -4.93
C THR A 94 -1.31 -33.30 -4.34
N ALA A 95 -0.01 -33.55 -4.17
CA ALA A 95 0.50 -34.78 -3.55
C ALA A 95 0.02 -34.96 -2.10
N ARG A 96 -0.40 -33.88 -1.43
CA ARG A 96 -0.92 -33.86 -0.04
C ARG A 96 -2.44 -33.71 0.03
N GLY A 97 -3.15 -33.98 -1.06
CA GLY A 97 -4.61 -33.99 -1.11
C GLY A 97 -5.27 -32.62 -1.26
N GLY A 98 -4.50 -31.56 -1.54
CA GLY A 98 -5.04 -30.26 -1.90
C GLY A 98 -5.37 -30.19 -3.40
N VAL A 99 -6.19 -29.21 -3.78
CA VAL A 99 -6.55 -28.93 -5.18
C VAL A 99 -6.13 -27.51 -5.51
N VAL A 100 -5.31 -27.35 -6.54
CA VAL A 100 -4.88 -26.04 -7.02
C VAL A 100 -5.75 -25.59 -8.18
N HIS A 101 -6.19 -24.35 -8.13
CA HIS A 101 -6.94 -23.66 -9.16
C HIS A 101 -6.14 -22.44 -9.62
N TRP A 102 -6.12 -22.22 -10.93
CA TRP A 102 -5.47 -21.08 -11.54
C TRP A 102 -6.49 -20.03 -11.95
N ALA A 103 -6.28 -18.79 -11.50
CA ALA A 103 -7.13 -17.66 -11.84
C ALA A 103 -6.30 -16.56 -12.51
N ARG A 104 -6.64 -16.24 -13.74
CA ARG A 104 -5.98 -15.21 -14.55
C ARG A 104 -6.30 -13.80 -14.07
N ASP A 105 -7.51 -13.61 -13.58
CA ASP A 105 -8.06 -12.31 -13.19
C ASP A 105 -9.08 -12.46 -12.04
N ALA A 106 -9.64 -11.32 -11.63
CA ALA A 106 -10.62 -11.24 -10.55
C ALA A 106 -11.89 -12.03 -10.85
N ASP A 107 -12.40 -11.96 -12.09
CA ASP A 107 -13.67 -12.60 -12.48
C ASP A 107 -13.55 -14.14 -12.40
N GLU A 108 -12.43 -14.67 -12.88
CA GLU A 108 -12.17 -16.12 -12.84
C GLU A 108 -11.96 -16.60 -11.39
N ALA A 109 -11.21 -15.86 -10.57
CA ALA A 109 -11.02 -16.19 -9.15
C ALA A 109 -12.34 -16.20 -8.38
N ASN A 110 -13.15 -15.17 -8.58
CA ASN A 110 -14.47 -15.04 -7.96
C ASN A 110 -15.41 -16.19 -8.38
N ALA A 111 -15.43 -16.54 -9.66
CA ALA A 111 -16.23 -17.66 -10.17
C ALA A 111 -15.81 -19.00 -9.56
N ILE A 112 -14.49 -19.25 -9.44
CA ILE A 112 -13.95 -20.47 -8.82
C ILE A 112 -14.39 -20.55 -7.35
N VAL A 113 -14.17 -19.49 -6.56
CA VAL A 113 -14.53 -19.48 -5.15
C VAL A 113 -16.03 -19.67 -4.96
N THR A 114 -16.85 -18.94 -5.72
CA THR A 114 -18.32 -19.04 -5.64
C THR A 114 -18.79 -20.47 -5.91
N ARG A 115 -18.29 -21.12 -6.96
CA ARG A 115 -18.60 -22.51 -7.29
C ARG A 115 -18.21 -23.47 -6.16
N LEU A 116 -17.01 -23.33 -5.60
CA LEU A 116 -16.54 -24.17 -4.51
C LEU A 116 -17.39 -24.02 -3.24
N VAL A 117 -17.88 -22.83 -2.94
CA VAL A 117 -18.81 -22.59 -1.82
C VAL A 117 -20.16 -23.25 -2.10
N GLN A 118 -20.72 -23.08 -3.30
CA GLN A 118 -22.01 -23.66 -3.69
C GLN A 118 -21.99 -25.19 -3.66
N GLU A 119 -20.86 -25.82 -4.01
CA GLU A 119 -20.67 -27.29 -3.92
C GLU A 119 -20.78 -27.83 -2.47
N GLN A 120 -20.69 -26.97 -1.45
CA GLN A 120 -20.83 -27.35 -0.04
C GLN A 120 -22.24 -27.13 0.53
N ASP A 121 -23.23 -26.82 -0.29
CA ASP A 121 -24.62 -26.52 0.11
C ASP A 121 -24.68 -25.52 1.30
N THR A 122 -23.97 -24.40 1.18
CA THR A 122 -23.97 -23.34 2.18
C THR A 122 -24.05 -21.97 1.54
N THR A 123 -24.71 -21.05 2.23
CA THR A 123 -24.78 -19.63 1.88
C THR A 123 -24.07 -18.74 2.89
N ASP A 124 -23.50 -19.34 3.94
CA ASP A 124 -22.73 -18.65 4.97
C ASP A 124 -21.30 -19.19 5.02
N VAL A 125 -20.32 -18.31 4.90
CA VAL A 125 -18.89 -18.62 5.01
C VAL A 125 -18.20 -17.66 5.96
N ILE A 126 -17.12 -18.11 6.59
CA ILE A 126 -16.23 -17.25 7.37
C ILE A 126 -15.00 -16.91 6.54
N LYS A 127 -14.44 -15.73 6.77
CA LYS A 127 -13.31 -15.23 6.00
C LYS A 127 -12.22 -14.63 6.89
N VAL A 128 -10.98 -15.02 6.64
CA VAL A 128 -9.79 -14.34 7.18
C VAL A 128 -9.50 -13.12 6.32
N LYS A 129 -9.18 -12.02 6.95
CA LYS A 129 -8.71 -10.83 6.25
C LYS A 129 -7.65 -11.18 5.22
N SER A 130 -7.89 -10.83 3.98
CA SER A 130 -6.97 -11.07 2.88
C SER A 130 -6.98 -9.92 1.88
N MET A 131 -5.79 -9.37 1.61
CA MET A 131 -5.64 -8.34 0.59
C MET A 131 -5.94 -8.86 -0.81
N ALA A 132 -5.70 -10.16 -1.07
CA ALA A 132 -6.00 -10.77 -2.36
C ALA A 132 -7.52 -10.86 -2.60
N THR A 133 -8.30 -11.25 -1.57
CA THR A 133 -9.76 -11.32 -1.68
C THR A 133 -10.40 -9.94 -1.81
N GLN A 134 -9.86 -8.93 -1.13
CA GLN A 134 -10.30 -7.54 -1.28
C GLN A 134 -9.95 -6.96 -2.65
N GLU A 135 -8.80 -7.33 -3.20
CA GLU A 135 -8.35 -6.91 -4.53
C GLU A 135 -9.33 -7.31 -5.62
N ILE A 136 -9.86 -8.52 -5.53
CA ILE A 136 -10.82 -9.07 -6.50
C ILE A 136 -12.28 -8.71 -6.20
N GLY A 137 -12.57 -8.01 -5.10
CA GLY A 137 -13.94 -7.68 -4.72
C GLY A 137 -14.78 -8.91 -4.37
N LEU A 138 -14.17 -9.90 -3.71
CA LEU A 138 -14.81 -11.21 -3.47
C LEU A 138 -16.08 -11.10 -2.64
N ASP A 139 -16.11 -10.24 -1.62
CA ASP A 139 -17.26 -10.12 -0.72
C ASP A 139 -18.50 -9.58 -1.45
N GLU A 140 -18.31 -8.57 -2.29
CA GLU A 140 -19.36 -8.03 -3.15
C GLU A 140 -19.87 -9.10 -4.13
N HIS A 141 -18.96 -9.82 -4.78
CA HIS A 141 -19.30 -10.87 -5.72
C HIS A 141 -20.09 -12.01 -5.07
N LEU A 142 -19.65 -12.49 -3.90
CA LEU A 142 -20.36 -13.55 -3.15
C LEU A 142 -21.76 -13.09 -2.74
N SER A 143 -21.89 -11.84 -2.28
CA SER A 143 -23.17 -11.24 -1.90
C SER A 143 -24.15 -11.18 -3.09
N GLU A 144 -23.69 -10.86 -4.30
CA GLU A 144 -24.49 -10.89 -5.54
C GLU A 144 -25.00 -12.29 -5.88
N HIS A 145 -24.29 -13.33 -5.40
CA HIS A 145 -24.69 -14.74 -5.56
C HIS A 145 -25.42 -15.33 -4.34
N GLY A 146 -25.86 -14.48 -3.40
CA GLY A 146 -26.61 -14.90 -2.22
C GLY A 146 -25.77 -15.58 -1.14
N ILE A 147 -24.46 -15.42 -1.17
CA ILE A 147 -23.52 -15.96 -0.17
C ILE A 147 -23.04 -14.83 0.73
N THR A 148 -23.17 -15.02 2.04
CA THR A 148 -22.70 -14.10 3.07
C THR A 148 -21.31 -14.52 3.55
N ALA A 149 -20.30 -13.70 3.33
CA ALA A 149 -18.97 -13.89 3.85
C ALA A 149 -18.78 -13.02 5.10
N THR A 150 -18.57 -13.65 6.26
CA THR A 150 -18.35 -12.94 7.53
C THR A 150 -16.85 -12.77 7.77
N GLU A 151 -16.39 -11.52 7.87
CA GLU A 151 -15.02 -11.20 8.26
C GLU A 151 -14.77 -11.59 9.71
N THR A 152 -13.62 -12.19 9.99
CA THR A 152 -13.29 -12.69 11.34
C THR A 152 -12.17 -11.92 12.04
N ASP A 153 -11.43 -11.07 11.32
CA ASP A 153 -10.51 -10.07 11.89
C ASP A 153 -11.33 -8.94 12.51
N LEU A 154 -11.01 -8.52 13.72
CA LEU A 154 -11.79 -7.49 14.43
C LEU A 154 -11.90 -6.18 13.64
N ALA A 155 -10.81 -5.72 13.05
CA ALA A 155 -10.79 -4.46 12.34
C ALA A 155 -11.55 -4.54 11.00
N GLU A 156 -11.47 -5.66 10.28
CA GLU A 156 -12.27 -5.89 9.07
C GLU A 156 -13.76 -6.09 9.40
N LEU A 157 -14.09 -6.77 10.49
CA LEU A 157 -15.48 -6.91 10.96
C LEU A 157 -16.11 -5.54 11.23
N ILE A 158 -15.37 -4.62 11.87
CA ILE A 158 -15.83 -3.24 12.11
C ILE A 158 -16.11 -2.54 10.77
N VAL A 159 -15.21 -2.67 9.80
CA VAL A 159 -15.36 -2.06 8.47
C VAL A 159 -16.56 -2.67 7.73
N GLN A 160 -16.70 -4.01 7.77
CA GLN A 160 -17.79 -4.74 7.13
C GLN A 160 -19.15 -4.35 7.72
N LEU A 161 -19.30 -4.41 9.06
CA LEU A 161 -20.52 -4.00 9.76
C LEU A 161 -20.82 -2.51 9.56
N GLY A 162 -19.79 -1.68 9.50
CA GLY A 162 -19.91 -0.24 9.21
C GLY A 162 -20.24 0.08 7.76
N ARG A 163 -20.28 -0.91 6.86
CA ARG A 163 -20.45 -0.74 5.41
C ARG A 163 -19.47 0.26 4.83
N ASP A 164 -18.23 0.22 5.32
CA ASP A 164 -17.14 1.12 4.97
C ASP A 164 -16.06 0.37 4.17
N LYS A 165 -14.99 1.04 3.79
CA LYS A 165 -13.84 0.46 3.11
C LYS A 165 -12.60 0.53 4.02
N PRO A 166 -11.70 -0.45 3.94
CA PRO A 166 -10.44 -0.42 4.67
C PRO A 166 -9.60 0.80 4.29
N SER A 167 -8.96 1.44 5.28
CA SER A 167 -8.08 2.60 5.03
C SER A 167 -6.59 2.33 5.30
N HIS A 168 -6.27 1.14 5.82
CA HIS A 168 -4.89 0.70 6.09
C HIS A 168 -4.78 -0.80 5.86
N ILE A 169 -3.63 -1.26 5.31
CA ILE A 169 -3.41 -2.68 4.99
C ILE A 169 -3.45 -3.57 6.25
N LEU A 170 -2.88 -3.10 7.36
CA LEU A 170 -2.75 -3.89 8.59
C LEU A 170 -3.86 -3.60 9.62
N VAL A 171 -4.26 -2.34 9.75
CA VAL A 171 -5.29 -1.89 10.70
C VAL A 171 -6.43 -1.23 9.91
N PRO A 172 -7.33 -2.01 9.31
CA PRO A 172 -8.34 -1.53 8.35
C PRO A 172 -9.20 -0.38 8.86
N ALA A 173 -9.61 -0.45 10.14
CA ALA A 173 -10.47 0.53 10.80
C ALA A 173 -9.71 1.67 11.51
N ILE A 174 -8.43 1.93 11.16
CA ILE A 174 -7.57 2.97 11.79
C ILE A 174 -8.19 4.37 11.82
N HIS A 175 -9.15 4.63 10.95
CA HIS A 175 -9.87 5.91 10.82
C HIS A 175 -11.06 6.05 11.77
N LYS A 176 -11.48 4.95 12.44
CA LYS A 176 -12.60 4.93 13.40
C LYS A 176 -12.09 5.16 14.82
N ASN A 177 -12.94 5.75 15.67
CA ASN A 177 -12.73 5.81 17.11
C ASN A 177 -13.62 4.77 17.83
N ARG A 178 -13.39 4.59 19.14
CA ARG A 178 -14.09 3.59 19.96
C ARG A 178 -15.61 3.80 20.03
N GLU A 179 -16.05 5.06 20.06
CA GLU A 179 -17.46 5.40 20.12
C GLU A 179 -18.17 5.06 18.81
N GLU A 180 -17.56 5.37 17.66
CA GLU A 180 -18.08 4.95 16.36
C GLU A 180 -18.18 3.42 16.25
N ILE A 181 -17.21 2.68 16.81
CA ILE A 181 -17.23 1.21 16.85
C ILE A 181 -18.38 0.72 17.73
N ARG A 182 -18.56 1.30 18.93
CA ARG A 182 -19.68 0.99 19.82
C ARG A 182 -21.02 1.16 19.10
N GLU A 183 -21.21 2.28 18.42
CA GLU A 183 -22.42 2.55 17.65
C GLU A 183 -22.67 1.54 16.53
N ILE A 184 -21.62 1.15 15.81
CA ILE A 184 -21.69 0.14 14.74
C ILE A 184 -22.12 -1.21 15.36
N PHE A 185 -21.47 -1.65 16.43
CA PHE A 185 -21.77 -2.94 17.07
C PHE A 185 -23.18 -2.98 17.65
N SER A 186 -23.61 -1.92 18.35
CA SER A 186 -24.96 -1.82 18.92
C SER A 186 -26.06 -1.86 17.82
N ARG A 187 -25.78 -1.37 16.63
CA ARG A 187 -26.73 -1.34 15.53
C ARG A 187 -26.76 -2.62 14.70
N GLU A 188 -25.59 -3.23 14.44
CA GLU A 188 -25.43 -4.27 13.42
C GLU A 188 -25.24 -5.68 14.01
N MET A 189 -24.82 -5.82 15.29
CA MET A 189 -24.59 -7.14 15.88
C MET A 189 -25.84 -7.66 16.59
N PRO A 190 -26.40 -8.81 16.20
CA PRO A 190 -27.50 -9.45 16.92
C PRO A 190 -27.10 -9.81 18.36
N GLY A 191 -28.00 -9.54 19.31
CA GLY A 191 -27.81 -9.90 20.73
C GLY A 191 -26.91 -8.96 21.53
N VAL A 192 -26.37 -7.92 20.91
CA VAL A 192 -25.67 -6.83 21.62
C VAL A 192 -26.72 -5.88 22.18
N THR A 193 -26.65 -5.62 23.52
CA THR A 193 -27.60 -4.75 24.21
C THR A 193 -27.21 -3.27 24.10
N GLU A 194 -28.16 -2.37 24.39
CA GLU A 194 -27.92 -0.92 24.46
C GLU A 194 -26.91 -0.51 25.56
N GLU A 195 -26.54 -1.45 26.45
CA GLU A 195 -25.58 -1.25 27.53
C GLU A 195 -24.10 -1.41 27.08
N LEU A 196 -23.84 -1.66 25.76
CA LEU A 196 -22.49 -1.78 25.25
C LEU A 196 -21.71 -0.46 25.48
N THR A 197 -20.56 -0.57 26.15
CA THR A 197 -19.67 0.57 26.40
C THR A 197 -18.58 0.68 25.35
N SER A 198 -17.90 1.82 25.25
CA SER A 198 -16.75 2.02 24.36
C SER A 198 -15.43 1.50 24.95
N GLU A 199 -15.47 0.77 26.06
CA GLU A 199 -14.30 0.11 26.66
C GLU A 199 -13.76 -0.97 25.71
N PRO A 200 -12.46 -0.97 25.35
CA PRO A 200 -11.89 -1.87 24.35
C PRO A 200 -12.15 -3.36 24.62
N ARG A 201 -12.04 -3.78 25.89
CA ARG A 201 -12.28 -5.18 26.26
C ARG A 201 -13.73 -5.59 26.07
N VAL A 202 -14.67 -4.69 26.34
CA VAL A 202 -16.11 -4.95 26.17
C VAL A 202 -16.45 -5.07 24.69
N LEU A 203 -15.89 -4.19 23.84
CA LEU A 203 -16.05 -4.26 22.40
C LEU A 203 -15.43 -5.54 21.81
N ALA A 204 -14.22 -5.89 22.24
CA ALA A 204 -13.56 -7.12 21.79
C ALA A 204 -14.33 -8.39 22.23
N GLU A 205 -14.89 -8.40 23.44
CA GLU A 205 -15.71 -9.51 23.93
C GLU A 205 -17.03 -9.65 23.15
N ALA A 206 -17.68 -8.53 22.80
CA ALA A 206 -18.87 -8.56 21.95
C ALA A 206 -18.57 -9.16 20.57
N ALA A 207 -17.46 -8.75 19.94
CA ALA A 207 -17.02 -9.33 18.68
C ALA A 207 -16.67 -10.83 18.81
N ARG A 208 -15.97 -11.21 19.88
CA ARG A 208 -15.64 -12.62 20.17
C ARG A 208 -16.88 -13.49 20.29
N GLN A 209 -17.90 -13.03 21.01
CA GLN A 209 -19.16 -13.76 21.17
C GLN A 209 -19.91 -13.88 19.85
N HIS A 210 -19.99 -12.80 19.08
CA HIS A 210 -20.60 -12.77 17.74
C HIS A 210 -19.94 -13.78 16.79
N LEU A 211 -18.61 -13.80 16.76
CA LEU A 211 -17.86 -14.67 15.86
C LEU A 211 -17.81 -16.13 16.33
N ARG A 212 -17.96 -16.41 17.64
CA ARG A 212 -17.84 -17.77 18.16
C ARG A 212 -18.81 -18.74 17.51
N GLU A 213 -20.07 -18.35 17.35
CA GLU A 213 -21.08 -19.18 16.70
C GLU A 213 -20.71 -19.45 15.24
N LYS A 214 -20.27 -18.40 14.54
CA LYS A 214 -19.82 -18.49 13.14
C LYS A 214 -18.67 -19.48 12.99
N PHE A 215 -17.65 -19.43 13.84
CA PHE A 215 -16.53 -20.39 13.83
C PHE A 215 -16.97 -21.83 14.04
N LEU A 216 -17.96 -22.07 14.88
CA LEU A 216 -18.42 -23.42 15.26
C LEU A 216 -19.41 -24.03 14.26
N THR A 217 -20.06 -23.22 13.43
CA THR A 217 -21.16 -23.67 12.55
C THR A 217 -20.81 -23.58 11.06
N SER A 218 -19.82 -22.77 10.68
CA SER A 218 -19.47 -22.58 9.27
C SER A 218 -18.83 -23.82 8.68
N LYS A 219 -19.31 -24.24 7.51
CA LYS A 219 -18.73 -25.37 6.75
C LYS A 219 -17.53 -24.98 5.91
N VAL A 220 -17.48 -23.72 5.49
CA VAL A 220 -16.46 -23.19 4.57
C VAL A 220 -15.76 -22.00 5.17
N ALA A 221 -14.43 -22.00 5.10
CA ALA A 221 -13.61 -20.82 5.33
C ALA A 221 -12.88 -20.38 4.07
N ILE A 222 -12.79 -19.07 3.90
CA ILE A 222 -11.98 -18.44 2.86
C ILE A 222 -10.81 -17.74 3.53
N SER A 223 -9.58 -18.01 3.07
CA SER A 223 -8.36 -17.38 3.60
C SER A 223 -7.52 -16.77 2.50
N GLY A 224 -6.56 -15.95 2.89
CA GLY A 224 -5.37 -15.64 2.12
C GLY A 224 -4.17 -16.40 2.68
N ALA A 225 -2.99 -16.18 2.10
CA ALA A 225 -1.73 -16.61 2.65
C ALA A 225 -0.71 -15.47 2.64
N ASN A 226 0.12 -15.39 3.69
CA ASN A 226 1.27 -14.51 3.69
C ASN A 226 2.35 -15.04 2.76
N PHE A 227 2.58 -16.37 2.78
CA PHE A 227 3.55 -17.06 1.96
C PHE A 227 3.06 -18.46 1.56
N GLY A 228 3.50 -18.93 0.38
CA GLY A 228 3.39 -20.32 -0.05
C GLY A 228 4.81 -20.88 -0.22
N ILE A 229 5.10 -22.07 0.33
CA ILE A 229 6.42 -22.68 0.31
C ILE A 229 6.43 -23.74 -0.80
N ALA A 230 7.20 -23.50 -1.86
CA ALA A 230 7.21 -24.36 -3.05
C ALA A 230 7.72 -25.77 -2.73
N GLU A 231 8.81 -25.89 -1.95
CA GLU A 231 9.41 -27.14 -1.54
C GLU A 231 8.43 -28.11 -0.88
N THR A 232 7.44 -27.62 -0.15
CA THR A 232 6.56 -28.46 0.67
C THR A 232 5.07 -28.35 0.30
N GLY A 233 4.66 -27.39 -0.53
CA GLY A 233 3.25 -27.08 -0.77
C GLY A 233 2.55 -26.48 0.45
N THR A 234 3.33 -25.90 1.39
CA THR A 234 2.79 -25.37 2.64
C THR A 234 2.35 -23.91 2.48
N LEU A 235 1.19 -23.58 3.02
CA LEU A 235 0.73 -22.20 3.21
C LEU A 235 1.12 -21.69 4.61
N SER A 236 1.58 -20.45 4.68
CA SER A 236 1.86 -19.75 5.94
C SER A 236 0.88 -18.60 6.12
N VAL A 237 0.17 -18.60 7.25
CA VAL A 237 -0.70 -17.51 7.71
C VAL A 237 -0.15 -16.96 9.02
N VAL A 238 0.15 -15.68 9.04
CA VAL A 238 0.79 -14.98 10.16
C VAL A 238 -0.18 -13.90 10.66
N GLU A 239 -0.60 -14.01 11.93
CA GLU A 239 -1.63 -13.17 12.51
C GLU A 239 -1.44 -12.98 14.04
N SER A 240 -2.23 -12.08 14.64
CA SER A 240 -2.12 -11.74 16.07
C SER A 240 -3.38 -12.05 16.88
N GLU A 241 -4.49 -12.41 16.24
CA GLU A 241 -5.81 -12.57 16.91
C GLU A 241 -6.23 -14.03 17.14
N GLY A 242 -5.70 -14.97 16.37
CA GLY A 242 -6.09 -16.38 16.39
C GLY A 242 -7.29 -16.72 15.50
N ASN A 243 -7.94 -15.72 14.90
CA ASN A 243 -9.08 -15.90 13.97
C ASN A 243 -8.67 -16.67 12.71
N GLY A 244 -7.49 -16.40 12.17
CA GLY A 244 -6.94 -17.12 11.02
C GLY A 244 -6.78 -18.61 11.35
N ARG A 245 -6.20 -18.95 12.49
CA ARG A 245 -6.07 -20.34 12.94
C ARG A 245 -7.44 -21.03 13.05
N MET A 246 -8.45 -20.35 13.61
CA MET A 246 -9.81 -20.87 13.70
C MET A 246 -10.40 -21.17 12.32
N CYS A 247 -10.22 -20.26 11.36
CA CYS A 247 -10.68 -20.45 9.98
C CYS A 247 -9.94 -21.58 9.25
N LEU A 248 -8.63 -21.77 9.53
CA LEU A 248 -7.83 -22.81 8.89
C LEU A 248 -8.12 -24.22 9.43
N THR A 249 -8.70 -24.35 10.62
CA THR A 249 -8.79 -25.63 11.32
C THR A 249 -10.21 -26.15 11.55
N LEU A 250 -11.21 -25.30 11.71
CA LEU A 250 -12.56 -25.72 12.12
C LEU A 250 -13.49 -26.11 10.95
N PRO A 251 -13.55 -25.36 9.84
CA PRO A 251 -14.43 -25.68 8.73
C PRO A 251 -14.02 -26.96 7.98
N GLU A 252 -14.98 -27.61 7.37
CA GLU A 252 -14.73 -28.81 6.56
C GLU A 252 -14.02 -28.51 5.24
N THR A 253 -14.22 -27.31 4.71
CA THR A 253 -13.63 -26.86 3.46
C THR A 253 -12.87 -25.55 3.66
N LEU A 254 -11.60 -25.56 3.26
CA LEU A 254 -10.73 -24.40 3.25
C LEU A 254 -10.43 -23.98 1.80
N ILE A 255 -10.71 -22.71 1.48
CA ILE A 255 -10.38 -22.11 0.18
C ILE A 255 -9.41 -20.97 0.43
N THR A 256 -8.17 -21.09 -0.06
CA THR A 256 -7.14 -20.04 0.09
C THR A 256 -6.89 -19.34 -1.23
N VAL A 257 -7.09 -18.01 -1.27
CA VAL A 257 -6.75 -17.18 -2.45
C VAL A 257 -5.41 -16.51 -2.22
N MET A 258 -4.44 -16.79 -3.10
CA MET A 258 -3.06 -16.31 -2.96
C MET A 258 -2.53 -15.76 -4.30
N GLY A 259 -1.95 -14.56 -4.26
CA GLY A 259 -1.22 -14.05 -5.42
C GLY A 259 0.03 -14.88 -5.72
N ILE A 260 0.31 -15.12 -7.00
CA ILE A 260 1.44 -15.95 -7.45
C ILE A 260 2.80 -15.44 -6.93
N GLU A 261 2.91 -14.16 -6.62
CA GLU A 261 4.13 -13.52 -6.09
C GLU A 261 4.44 -13.89 -4.63
N LYS A 262 3.55 -14.63 -3.95
CA LYS A 262 3.69 -14.95 -2.53
C LYS A 262 4.54 -16.18 -2.23
N LEU A 263 5.04 -16.84 -3.25
CA LEU A 263 5.89 -18.01 -3.05
C LEU A 263 7.21 -17.69 -2.37
N LEU A 264 7.74 -18.70 -1.69
CA LEU A 264 9.10 -18.83 -1.20
C LEU A 264 9.65 -20.19 -1.67
N PRO A 265 10.94 -20.29 -2.02
CA PRO A 265 11.52 -21.54 -2.50
C PRO A 265 11.49 -22.65 -1.45
N THR A 266 12.01 -22.38 -0.25
CA THR A 266 12.22 -23.37 0.81
C THR A 266 11.58 -22.96 2.13
N TYR A 267 11.46 -23.91 3.04
CA TYR A 267 11.00 -23.66 4.39
C TYR A 267 12.00 -22.78 5.18
N GLN A 268 13.29 -22.90 4.92
CA GLN A 268 14.32 -22.07 5.56
C GLN A 268 14.18 -20.59 5.17
N ASP A 269 13.79 -20.29 3.94
CA ASP A 269 13.57 -18.92 3.50
C ASP A 269 12.47 -18.23 4.32
N LEU A 270 11.48 -18.98 4.83
CA LEU A 270 10.41 -18.46 5.65
C LEU A 270 10.91 -17.88 6.99
N GLU A 271 12.02 -18.40 7.55
CA GLU A 271 12.60 -17.90 8.81
C GLU A 271 13.02 -16.43 8.69
N VAL A 272 13.56 -16.02 7.54
CA VAL A 272 13.91 -14.63 7.25
C VAL A 272 12.67 -13.74 7.35
N PHE A 273 11.54 -14.17 6.78
CA PHE A 273 10.30 -13.39 6.78
C PHE A 273 9.60 -13.39 8.14
N PHE A 274 9.79 -14.41 8.97
CA PHE A 274 9.32 -14.40 10.36
C PHE A 274 10.04 -13.38 11.22
N GLN A 275 11.27 -12.99 10.86
CA GLN A 275 11.97 -11.88 11.48
C GLN A 275 11.53 -10.52 10.89
N LEU A 276 11.42 -10.44 9.56
CA LEU A 276 11.15 -9.20 8.86
C LEU A 276 9.69 -8.70 9.02
N LEU A 277 8.71 -9.59 8.90
CA LEU A 277 7.29 -9.22 8.82
C LEU A 277 6.76 -8.66 10.14
N PRO A 278 6.86 -9.33 11.32
CA PRO A 278 6.30 -8.82 12.57
C PRO A 278 6.94 -7.49 12.99
N ARG A 279 8.28 -7.41 12.93
CA ARG A 279 9.00 -6.19 13.28
C ARG A 279 8.64 -5.00 12.40
N SER A 280 8.36 -5.26 11.11
CA SER A 280 8.00 -4.20 10.17
C SER A 280 6.53 -3.83 10.21
N SER A 281 5.65 -4.71 10.65
CA SER A 281 4.19 -4.52 10.67
C SER A 281 3.71 -3.84 11.95
N THR A 282 3.63 -4.57 13.05
CA THR A 282 3.11 -4.12 14.35
C THR A 282 4.21 -3.67 15.31
N GLY A 283 5.47 -3.86 14.96
CA GLY A 283 6.61 -3.59 15.83
C GLY A 283 6.72 -4.65 16.94
N GLU A 284 6.54 -5.91 16.59
CA GLU A 284 6.64 -7.06 17.47
C GLU A 284 7.83 -7.93 17.08
N ARG A 285 8.44 -8.62 18.05
CA ARG A 285 9.55 -9.54 17.78
C ARG A 285 9.10 -10.76 16.98
N MET A 286 7.89 -11.23 17.21
CA MET A 286 7.22 -12.35 16.53
C MET A 286 5.71 -12.17 16.60
N ASN A 287 4.99 -12.77 15.67
CA ASN A 287 3.53 -12.82 15.77
C ASN A 287 3.10 -13.90 16.76
N PRO A 288 2.06 -13.68 17.57
CA PRO A 288 1.51 -14.67 18.50
C PRO A 288 1.05 -15.97 17.83
N TYR A 289 0.50 -15.86 16.62
CA TYR A 289 0.02 -17.00 15.87
C TYR A 289 0.68 -17.06 14.49
N THR A 290 1.37 -18.16 14.24
CA THR A 290 1.88 -18.56 12.93
C THR A 290 1.30 -19.93 12.62
N SER A 291 0.45 -20.01 11.62
CA SER A 291 -0.18 -21.24 11.18
C SER A 291 0.44 -21.71 9.88
N LEU A 292 0.86 -22.97 9.84
CA LEU A 292 1.39 -23.63 8.66
C LEU A 292 0.43 -24.74 8.26
N TRP A 293 0.01 -24.73 6.99
CA TRP A 293 -0.99 -25.66 6.48
C TRP A 293 -0.43 -26.40 5.26
N THR A 294 -0.28 -27.73 5.36
CA THR A 294 0.44 -28.53 4.36
C THR A 294 -0.43 -29.66 3.78
N GLY A 295 -1.68 -29.36 3.46
CA GLY A 295 -2.57 -30.34 2.82
C GLY A 295 -3.63 -30.92 3.75
N VAL A 296 -4.17 -32.10 3.40
CA VAL A 296 -5.27 -32.76 4.10
C VAL A 296 -4.77 -33.88 4.99
N THR A 297 -5.15 -33.86 6.27
CA THR A 297 -4.87 -34.93 7.22
C THR A 297 -6.19 -35.59 7.63
N PRO A 298 -6.38 -36.90 7.37
CA PRO A 298 -7.61 -37.59 7.77
C PRO A 298 -7.90 -37.47 9.27
N GLY A 299 -9.06 -36.92 9.60
CA GLY A 299 -9.50 -36.75 10.99
C GLY A 299 -9.00 -35.50 11.70
N ASP A 300 -8.24 -34.62 11.01
CA ASP A 300 -7.73 -33.37 11.56
C ASP A 300 -7.85 -32.24 10.53
N GLY A 301 -8.52 -31.13 10.92
CA GLY A 301 -8.75 -29.96 10.10
C GLY A 301 -9.68 -30.18 8.89
N PRO A 302 -9.59 -29.32 7.86
CA PRO A 302 -10.42 -29.40 6.67
C PRO A 302 -10.25 -30.70 5.89
N LYS A 303 -11.36 -31.24 5.42
CA LYS A 303 -11.40 -32.42 4.53
C LYS A 303 -11.13 -32.05 3.09
N ASN A 304 -11.50 -30.81 2.71
CA ASN A 304 -11.31 -30.26 1.37
C ASN A 304 -10.41 -29.04 1.48
N PHE A 305 -9.29 -29.07 0.75
CA PHE A 305 -8.33 -28.00 0.74
C PHE A 305 -8.10 -27.50 -0.68
N HIS A 306 -8.45 -26.24 -0.94
CA HIS A 306 -8.36 -25.60 -2.25
C HIS A 306 -7.44 -24.38 -2.17
N VAL A 307 -6.55 -24.24 -3.16
CA VAL A 307 -5.68 -23.08 -3.34
C VAL A 307 -5.99 -22.44 -4.68
N VAL A 308 -6.38 -21.17 -4.67
CA VAL A 308 -6.60 -20.37 -5.87
C VAL A 308 -5.39 -19.47 -6.07
N LEU A 309 -4.55 -19.80 -7.06
CA LEU A 309 -3.40 -19.01 -7.47
C LEU A 309 -3.85 -17.89 -8.41
N LEU A 310 -3.66 -16.65 -7.97
CA LEU A 310 -4.17 -15.45 -8.61
C LEU A 310 -3.05 -14.70 -9.34
N ASP A 311 -3.16 -14.53 -10.66
CA ASP A 311 -2.30 -13.62 -11.44
C ASP A 311 -2.79 -12.17 -11.31
N ASN A 312 -3.94 -11.85 -11.81
CA ASN A 312 -4.57 -10.51 -11.78
C ASN A 312 -3.59 -9.37 -12.10
N GLY A 313 -2.79 -9.54 -13.16
CA GLY A 313 -1.82 -8.56 -13.65
C GLY A 313 -0.40 -8.71 -13.10
N ARG A 314 -0.13 -9.66 -12.20
CA ARG A 314 1.21 -9.86 -11.61
C ARG A 314 2.26 -10.28 -12.64
N SER A 315 1.90 -11.12 -13.59
CA SER A 315 2.79 -11.48 -14.70
C SER A 315 3.17 -10.28 -15.58
N ALA A 316 2.25 -9.32 -15.75
CA ALA A 316 2.54 -8.08 -16.45
C ALA A 316 3.49 -7.16 -15.65
N VAL A 317 3.31 -7.06 -14.32
CA VAL A 317 4.25 -6.35 -13.45
C VAL A 317 5.63 -7.01 -13.47
N LEU A 318 5.69 -8.35 -13.46
CA LEU A 318 6.94 -9.10 -13.54
C LEU A 318 7.72 -8.82 -14.84
N ALA A 319 6.99 -8.59 -15.94
CA ALA A 319 7.59 -8.25 -17.23
C ALA A 319 8.22 -6.85 -17.28
N ASP A 320 7.91 -5.96 -16.33
CA ASP A 320 8.52 -4.63 -16.22
C ASP A 320 9.84 -4.67 -15.43
N PRO A 321 11.01 -4.49 -16.07
CA PRO A 321 12.31 -4.54 -15.38
C PRO A 321 12.48 -3.49 -14.28
N GLN A 322 11.83 -2.33 -14.38
CA GLN A 322 11.93 -1.24 -13.40
C GLN A 322 10.88 -1.36 -12.29
N GLY A 323 9.68 -1.84 -12.64
CA GLY A 323 8.55 -1.94 -11.73
C GLY A 323 8.44 -3.26 -10.97
N ARG A 324 9.04 -4.37 -11.50
CA ARG A 324 8.84 -5.74 -10.99
C ARG A 324 9.12 -5.93 -9.50
N SER A 325 10.05 -5.16 -8.93
CA SER A 325 10.35 -5.26 -7.50
C SER A 325 9.18 -4.85 -6.59
N ALA A 326 8.11 -4.23 -7.12
CA ALA A 326 6.86 -4.02 -6.39
C ALA A 326 6.22 -5.35 -5.95
N LEU A 327 6.46 -6.46 -6.68
CA LEU A 327 5.98 -7.81 -6.34
C LEU A 327 6.72 -8.43 -5.14
N HIS A 328 7.87 -7.90 -4.75
CA HIS A 328 8.56 -8.33 -3.51
C HIS A 328 7.76 -7.99 -2.24
N CYS A 329 6.73 -7.15 -2.34
CA CYS A 329 6.00 -6.64 -1.20
C CYS A 329 5.36 -7.74 -0.35
N ILE A 330 5.74 -7.80 0.94
CA ILE A 330 5.18 -8.72 1.94
C ILE A 330 3.98 -8.16 2.70
N ARG A 331 3.45 -7.02 2.30
CA ARG A 331 2.24 -6.36 2.84
C ARG A 331 2.35 -5.95 4.32
N CYS A 332 3.55 -5.60 4.79
CA CYS A 332 3.83 -5.25 6.19
C CYS A 332 3.38 -3.83 6.60
N SER A 333 2.94 -2.97 5.68
CA SER A 333 2.50 -1.58 5.93
C SER A 333 3.57 -0.59 6.43
N ALA A 334 4.84 -0.99 6.62
CA ALA A 334 5.87 -0.08 7.14
C ALA A 334 5.98 1.24 6.34
N CYS A 335 5.84 1.15 5.02
CA CYS A 335 5.88 2.33 4.13
C CYS A 335 4.69 3.28 4.35
N LEU A 336 3.51 2.77 4.71
CA LEU A 336 2.34 3.59 5.04
C LEU A 336 2.59 4.39 6.31
N ASN A 337 3.09 3.71 7.34
CA ASN A 337 3.31 4.29 8.67
C ASN A 337 4.33 5.44 8.69
N VAL A 338 5.23 5.53 7.71
CA VAL A 338 6.22 6.61 7.61
C VAL A 338 5.88 7.67 6.57
N CYS A 339 4.79 7.47 5.82
CA CYS A 339 4.48 8.35 4.69
C CYS A 339 3.73 9.61 5.12
N PRO A 340 4.30 10.80 4.92
CA PRO A 340 3.62 12.05 5.28
C PRO A 340 2.36 12.29 4.46
N VAL A 341 2.32 11.81 3.21
CA VAL A 341 1.12 11.94 2.36
C VAL A 341 -0.01 11.07 2.89
N TYR A 342 0.28 9.81 3.23
CA TYR A 342 -0.71 8.90 3.82
C TYR A 342 -1.22 9.42 5.18
N GLU A 343 -0.33 9.90 6.04
CA GLU A 343 -0.69 10.45 7.36
C GLU A 343 -1.69 11.60 7.27
N HIS A 344 -1.58 12.41 6.21
CA HIS A 344 -2.45 13.58 6.03
C HIS A 344 -3.72 13.29 5.23
N ALA A 345 -3.61 12.51 4.15
CA ALA A 345 -4.70 12.29 3.21
C ALA A 345 -5.56 11.06 3.54
N GLY A 346 -5.06 10.13 4.37
CA GLY A 346 -5.73 8.89 4.71
C GLY A 346 -5.76 7.87 3.55
N GLY A 347 -6.10 6.62 3.89
CA GLY A 347 -6.13 5.52 2.92
C GLY A 347 -7.23 5.64 1.87
N HIS A 348 -8.40 6.14 2.26
CA HIS A 348 -9.55 6.30 1.35
C HIS A 348 -9.25 7.22 0.16
N SER A 349 -8.33 8.18 0.32
CA SER A 349 -7.92 9.07 -0.77
C SER A 349 -7.29 8.34 -1.96
N TYR A 350 -6.69 7.17 -1.73
CA TYR A 350 -6.09 6.37 -2.80
C TYR A 350 -7.16 5.63 -3.63
N GLY A 351 -8.34 5.35 -3.05
CA GLY A 351 -9.40 4.63 -3.72
C GLY A 351 -8.96 3.27 -4.27
N SER A 352 -8.15 2.58 -3.51
CA SER A 352 -7.55 1.31 -3.88
C SER A 352 -7.42 0.40 -2.64
N THR A 353 -7.49 -0.90 -2.86
CA THR A 353 -7.20 -1.92 -1.85
C THR A 353 -5.81 -1.72 -1.23
N TYR A 354 -4.85 -1.26 -2.02
CA TYR A 354 -3.51 -0.92 -1.57
C TYR A 354 -3.33 0.59 -1.44
N PRO A 355 -3.47 1.18 -0.24
CA PRO A 355 -3.19 2.60 -0.03
C PRO A 355 -1.70 2.87 0.20
N GLY A 356 -1.35 4.16 0.28
CA GLY A 356 0.00 4.61 0.62
C GLY A 356 1.05 4.35 -0.48
N PRO A 357 2.34 4.39 -0.12
CA PRO A 357 3.42 4.32 -1.10
C PRO A 357 3.42 3.04 -1.94
N ILE A 358 3.16 1.88 -1.33
CA ILE A 358 3.10 0.62 -2.09
C ILE A 358 1.91 0.62 -3.06
N GLY A 359 0.76 1.12 -2.66
CA GLY A 359 -0.41 1.21 -3.53
C GLY A 359 -0.22 2.20 -4.67
N ALA A 360 0.52 3.29 -4.41
CA ALA A 360 0.84 4.28 -5.42
C ALA A 360 1.69 3.73 -6.59
N ILE A 361 2.40 2.61 -6.37
CA ILE A 361 3.13 1.91 -7.44
C ILE A 361 2.42 0.64 -7.90
N LEU A 362 1.92 -0.19 -6.99
CA LEU A 362 1.38 -1.50 -7.32
C LEU A 362 0.02 -1.42 -8.05
N SER A 363 -0.90 -0.55 -7.60
CA SER A 363 -2.23 -0.45 -8.20
C SER A 363 -2.19 -0.05 -9.68
N PRO A 364 -1.44 1.00 -10.10
CA PRO A 364 -1.33 1.33 -11.52
C PRO A 364 -0.58 0.27 -12.34
N GLN A 365 0.33 -0.50 -11.73
CA GLN A 365 1.00 -1.59 -12.43
C GLN A 365 0.08 -2.79 -12.65
N LEU A 366 -0.73 -3.17 -11.66
CA LEU A 366 -1.67 -4.29 -11.78
C LEU A 366 -2.82 -3.99 -12.76
N THR A 367 -3.31 -2.75 -12.81
CA THR A 367 -4.52 -2.40 -13.57
C THR A 367 -4.29 -1.39 -14.70
N GLY A 368 -3.03 -1.03 -14.96
CA GLY A 368 -2.63 -0.11 -16.02
C GLY A 368 -2.67 1.37 -15.61
N ILE A 369 -1.83 2.19 -16.28
CA ILE A 369 -1.62 3.62 -15.95
C ILE A 369 -2.55 4.58 -16.73
N THR A 370 -3.36 4.10 -17.66
CA THR A 370 -4.08 4.95 -18.64
C THR A 370 -5.34 5.61 -18.10
N SER A 371 -5.88 5.16 -16.98
CA SER A 371 -7.05 5.81 -16.34
C SER A 371 -6.62 7.03 -15.52
N GLU A 372 -7.45 8.10 -15.47
CA GLU A 372 -7.20 9.29 -14.63
C GLU A 372 -6.95 8.92 -13.15
N LYS A 373 -7.62 7.86 -12.66
CA LYS A 373 -7.50 7.41 -11.28
C LYS A 373 -6.12 6.81 -11.04
N ASN A 374 -5.72 5.82 -11.84
CA ASN A 374 -4.42 5.16 -11.74
C ASN A 374 -3.26 6.12 -11.99
N ALA A 375 -3.35 6.93 -13.04
CA ALA A 375 -2.35 7.94 -13.37
C ALA A 375 -2.09 8.94 -12.24
N SER A 376 -3.07 9.19 -11.37
CA SER A 376 -2.92 10.10 -10.24
C SER A 376 -2.15 9.50 -9.05
N LEU A 377 -2.11 8.17 -8.91
CA LEU A 377 -1.52 7.49 -7.75
C LEU A 377 0.00 7.69 -7.63
N PRO A 378 0.83 7.59 -8.68
CA PRO A 378 2.26 7.85 -8.59
C PRO A 378 2.61 9.27 -8.13
N TYR A 379 1.68 10.22 -8.25
CA TYR A 379 1.85 11.58 -7.76
C TYR A 379 1.44 11.78 -6.29
N ALA A 380 0.83 10.76 -5.66
CA ALA A 380 0.50 10.75 -4.23
C ALA A 380 1.74 10.53 -3.36
N SER A 381 2.83 11.23 -3.64
CA SER A 381 4.12 11.08 -2.96
C SER A 381 4.91 12.39 -2.95
N SER A 382 5.59 12.66 -1.83
CA SER A 382 6.57 13.74 -1.69
C SER A 382 7.98 13.35 -2.15
N LEU A 383 8.21 12.09 -2.56
CA LEU A 383 9.51 11.52 -2.93
C LEU A 383 10.60 11.68 -1.84
N CYS A 384 10.21 11.71 -0.56
CA CYS A 384 11.15 11.90 0.56
C CYS A 384 12.06 10.69 0.86
N GLY A 385 11.81 9.53 0.26
CA GLY A 385 12.62 8.33 0.42
C GLY A 385 12.34 7.49 1.67
N ALA A 386 11.54 7.96 2.63
CA ALA A 386 11.28 7.25 3.89
C ALA A 386 10.69 5.86 3.68
N CYS A 387 9.84 5.65 2.67
CA CYS A 387 9.25 4.36 2.32
C CYS A 387 10.30 3.33 1.87
N TYR A 388 11.36 3.75 1.17
CA TYR A 388 12.49 2.89 0.81
C TYR A 388 13.32 2.49 2.02
N GLN A 389 13.63 3.48 2.89
CA GLN A 389 14.44 3.26 4.08
C GLN A 389 13.84 2.20 5.02
N VAL A 390 12.50 2.21 5.18
CA VAL A 390 11.83 1.28 6.10
C VAL A 390 11.44 -0.05 5.46
N CYS A 391 11.46 -0.17 4.13
CA CYS A 391 11.01 -1.39 3.46
C CYS A 391 11.87 -2.60 3.86
N PRO A 392 11.28 -3.67 4.45
CA PRO A 392 12.02 -4.83 4.91
C PRO A 392 12.59 -5.69 3.77
N VAL A 393 12.13 -5.48 2.55
CA VAL A 393 12.60 -6.17 1.33
C VAL A 393 13.15 -5.19 0.29
N LYS A 394 13.56 -4.01 0.75
CA LYS A 394 14.29 -2.98 -0.01
C LYS A 394 13.68 -2.57 -1.36
N ILE A 395 12.33 -2.53 -1.49
CA ILE A 395 11.67 -2.02 -2.70
C ILE A 395 11.99 -0.53 -2.86
N ASN A 396 12.61 -0.15 -3.97
CA ASN A 396 12.90 1.26 -4.28
C ASN A 396 11.64 1.97 -4.80
N ILE A 397 10.66 2.17 -3.91
CA ILE A 397 9.38 2.82 -4.24
C ILE A 397 9.57 4.19 -4.91
N PRO A 398 10.48 5.09 -4.46
CA PRO A 398 10.69 6.38 -5.11
C PRO A 398 11.09 6.29 -6.59
N GLU A 399 11.93 5.33 -6.95
CA GLU A 399 12.36 5.10 -8.32
C GLU A 399 11.20 4.62 -9.19
N ILE A 400 10.43 3.63 -8.72
CA ILE A 400 9.25 3.13 -9.42
C ILE A 400 8.19 4.24 -9.58
N LEU A 401 8.01 5.12 -8.59
CA LEU A 401 7.12 6.27 -8.73
C LEU A 401 7.54 7.20 -9.87
N VAL A 402 8.84 7.46 -10.03
CA VAL A 402 9.36 8.29 -11.13
C VAL A 402 9.17 7.59 -12.47
N HIS A 403 9.44 6.28 -12.53
CA HIS A 403 9.20 5.46 -13.72
C HIS A 403 7.72 5.52 -14.16
N LEU A 404 6.78 5.29 -13.25
CA LEU A 404 5.35 5.35 -13.56
C LEU A 404 4.86 6.76 -13.96
N ARG A 405 5.47 7.83 -13.42
CA ARG A 405 5.18 9.20 -13.87
C ARG A 405 5.64 9.43 -15.31
N ASP A 406 6.79 8.86 -15.72
CA ASP A 406 7.24 8.90 -17.09
C ASP A 406 6.30 8.12 -18.02
N GLU A 407 5.85 6.93 -17.59
CA GLU A 407 4.85 6.15 -18.33
C GLU A 407 3.51 6.89 -18.51
N ASP A 408 3.02 7.56 -17.47
CA ASP A 408 1.82 8.41 -17.57
C ASP A 408 2.00 9.51 -18.62
N ILE A 409 3.13 10.22 -18.59
CA ILE A 409 3.45 11.25 -19.57
C ILE A 409 3.53 10.67 -20.99
N ARG A 410 4.16 9.52 -21.17
CA ARG A 410 4.23 8.83 -22.48
C ARG A 410 2.85 8.42 -22.97
N ALA A 411 2.01 7.87 -22.10
CA ALA A 411 0.64 7.48 -22.42
C ALA A 411 -0.22 8.68 -22.85
N GLN A 412 -0.10 9.83 -22.15
CA GLN A 412 -0.78 11.06 -22.51
C GLN A 412 -0.36 11.59 -23.90
N HIS A 413 0.89 11.38 -24.31
CA HIS A 413 1.40 11.77 -25.63
C HIS A 413 1.17 10.73 -26.74
N GLY A 414 0.37 9.68 -26.46
CA GLY A 414 0.06 8.62 -27.41
C GLY A 414 1.25 7.72 -27.75
N LYS A 415 2.29 7.73 -26.93
CA LYS A 415 3.38 6.75 -26.97
C LYS A 415 2.98 5.54 -26.14
N ARG A 416 3.25 4.34 -26.65
CA ARG A 416 3.04 3.12 -25.88
C ARG A 416 3.93 3.18 -24.65
N PRO A 417 3.43 2.89 -23.44
CA PRO A 417 4.29 2.59 -22.29
C PRO A 417 5.23 1.44 -22.66
N ASP A 418 6.49 1.52 -22.23
CA ASP A 418 7.51 0.51 -22.59
C ASP A 418 7.11 -0.90 -22.13
N HIS A 419 6.22 -0.99 -21.13
CA HIS A 419 5.71 -2.21 -20.52
C HIS A 419 4.18 -2.30 -20.59
N ALA A 420 3.59 -1.82 -21.68
CA ALA A 420 2.15 -2.02 -21.90
C ALA A 420 1.84 -3.52 -21.81
N HIS A 421 0.83 -3.86 -21.00
CA HIS A 421 0.28 -5.22 -20.97
C HIS A 421 0.12 -5.76 -22.39
N PRO A 422 0.52 -7.00 -22.66
CA PRO A 422 0.38 -7.56 -24.00
C PRO A 422 -1.08 -7.42 -24.45
N ALA A 423 -1.25 -7.09 -25.74
CA ALA A 423 -2.57 -7.05 -26.35
C ALA A 423 -3.30 -8.38 -26.11
N PRO A 424 -4.64 -8.41 -25.93
CA PRO A 424 -5.35 -9.67 -25.86
C PRO A 424 -4.99 -10.47 -27.11
N VAL A 425 -4.62 -11.72 -26.88
CA VAL A 425 -4.43 -12.66 -27.99
C VAL A 425 -5.80 -12.82 -28.62
N SER A 426 -5.93 -12.38 -29.88
CA SER A 426 -7.14 -12.63 -30.68
C SER A 426 -7.46 -14.12 -30.62
N LYS A 427 -8.73 -14.45 -30.40
CA LYS A 427 -9.21 -15.84 -30.48
C LYS A 427 -9.13 -16.38 -31.92
N ASP A 428 -8.78 -15.52 -32.88
CA ASP A 428 -8.64 -15.90 -34.29
C ASP A 428 -7.16 -16.17 -34.60
N PRO A 429 -6.78 -17.41 -34.88
CA PRO A 429 -5.40 -17.81 -35.15
C PRO A 429 -4.82 -17.19 -36.45
N ALA A 430 -5.62 -16.48 -37.22
CA ALA A 430 -5.21 -15.86 -38.48
C ALA A 430 -4.68 -14.42 -38.34
N VAL A 431 -4.76 -13.78 -37.15
CA VAL A 431 -4.35 -12.39 -36.90
C VAL A 431 -3.20 -12.35 -35.91
N GLY A 432 -2.04 -12.77 -36.34
CA GLY A 432 -0.78 -12.64 -35.62
C GLY A 432 0.07 -11.55 -36.26
N GLY A 433 0.03 -10.33 -35.71
CA GLY A 433 0.91 -9.25 -36.13
C GLY A 433 0.90 -8.10 -35.12
N ASP A 434 2.07 -7.58 -34.82
CA ASP A 434 2.37 -6.57 -33.78
C ASP A 434 1.68 -5.19 -33.97
N ASP A 435 0.92 -4.97 -35.05
CA ASP A 435 0.39 -3.66 -35.42
C ASP A 435 -1.11 -3.45 -35.16
N ASN A 436 -1.82 -4.41 -34.57
CA ASN A 436 -3.30 -4.44 -34.50
C ASN A 436 -3.93 -3.44 -33.49
N TRP A 437 -3.15 -2.77 -32.67
CA TRP A 437 -3.69 -1.79 -31.71
C TRP A 437 -4.12 -0.45 -32.37
N ARG A 438 -3.73 -0.23 -33.63
CA ARG A 438 -4.15 0.95 -34.41
C ARG A 438 -5.50 0.77 -35.08
N GLU A 439 -5.88 -0.47 -35.42
CA GLU A 439 -7.11 -0.74 -36.17
C GLU A 439 -8.37 -0.88 -35.30
N GLU A 440 -8.25 -1.32 -34.03
CA GLU A 440 -9.41 -1.46 -33.13
C GLU A 440 -10.13 -0.13 -32.81
N LYS A 441 -9.49 1.02 -33.01
CA LYS A 441 -10.14 2.34 -32.88
C LYS A 441 -10.97 2.72 -34.11
N SER A 442 -10.81 2.06 -35.25
CA SER A 442 -11.56 2.34 -36.47
C SER A 442 -12.81 1.46 -36.64
N LEU A 443 -12.81 0.26 -36.04
CA LEU A 443 -13.90 -0.71 -36.22
C LEU A 443 -15.12 -0.48 -35.31
N THR A 444 -14.98 0.26 -34.22
CA THR A 444 -16.13 0.61 -33.33
C THR A 444 -16.94 1.82 -33.79
N ALA A 445 -16.57 2.47 -34.91
CA ALA A 445 -17.27 3.63 -35.45
C ALA A 445 -18.29 3.32 -36.56
N ASP A 446 -18.34 2.08 -37.10
CA ASP A 446 -19.06 1.81 -38.35
C ASP A 446 -20.16 0.72 -38.28
N GLU A 447 -20.42 0.10 -37.12
CA GLU A 447 -21.57 -0.82 -36.96
C GLU A 447 -22.78 -0.10 -36.37
N GLY A 448 -23.40 0.76 -37.16
CA GLY A 448 -24.62 1.47 -36.75
C GLY A 448 -25.38 2.17 -37.88
N ARG A 449 -25.33 1.64 -39.10
CA ARG A 449 -26.20 2.10 -40.18
C ARG A 449 -26.87 0.92 -40.88
N GLY A 450 -28.03 0.64 -40.38
CA GLY A 450 -29.02 -0.22 -41.04
C GLY A 450 -30.43 0.18 -40.65
N GLY A 451 -31.07 1.00 -41.49
CA GLY A 451 -32.51 0.93 -41.75
C GLY A 451 -33.47 1.78 -40.96
N GLN A 452 -33.95 2.80 -41.51
CA GLN A 452 -35.29 3.16 -41.94
C GLN A 452 -35.61 4.61 -41.73
N ASP A 453 -35.91 5.27 -42.84
CA ASP A 453 -36.46 6.62 -43.00
C ASP A 453 -37.82 6.80 -42.30
N THR A 454 -37.94 7.72 -41.38
CA THR A 454 -39.17 8.43 -41.08
C THR A 454 -38.87 9.90 -40.79
N ALA A 455 -39.70 10.76 -41.38
CA ALA A 455 -39.57 12.21 -41.48
C ALA A 455 -39.44 12.98 -40.14
N PRO A 456 -38.89 14.21 -40.14
CA PRO A 456 -38.55 14.91 -38.91
C PRO A 456 -39.73 15.65 -38.30
N GLN A 457 -39.99 15.39 -37.02
CA GLN A 457 -40.82 16.27 -36.20
C GLN A 457 -39.96 17.41 -35.62
N LYS A 458 -40.53 18.63 -35.64
CA LYS A 458 -39.91 19.88 -35.18
C LYS A 458 -39.59 19.83 -33.69
N GLY A 459 -38.33 19.76 -33.32
CA GLY A 459 -37.84 19.85 -31.95
C GLY A 459 -37.58 21.29 -31.51
N THR A 460 -37.90 21.59 -30.26
CA THR A 460 -37.82 22.91 -29.60
C THR A 460 -36.35 23.32 -29.34
N LEU A 461 -36.11 24.64 -29.22
CA LEU A 461 -34.78 25.26 -28.96
C LEU A 461 -34.01 24.62 -27.78
N GLN A 462 -34.67 23.93 -26.87
CA GLN A 462 -34.07 23.24 -25.74
C GLN A 462 -33.37 21.93 -26.13
N GLU A 463 -33.84 21.23 -27.18
CA GLU A 463 -33.15 20.04 -27.73
C GLU A 463 -31.90 20.39 -28.56
N LEU A 464 -31.92 21.54 -29.24
CA LEU A 464 -30.74 22.05 -29.94
C LEU A 464 -29.61 22.39 -28.98
N GLY A 465 -29.89 22.95 -27.83
CA GLY A 465 -28.90 23.21 -26.77
C GLY A 465 -28.31 21.94 -26.14
N SER A 466 -29.13 20.89 -26.00
CA SER A 466 -28.63 19.59 -25.47
C SER A 466 -27.81 18.81 -26.50
N ARG A 467 -28.16 18.91 -27.78
CA ARG A 467 -27.38 18.32 -28.89
C ARG A 467 -26.04 19.03 -29.09
N ALA A 468 -25.98 20.34 -28.97
CA ALA A 468 -24.74 21.10 -29.01
C ALA A 468 -23.80 20.79 -27.85
N ARG A 469 -24.36 20.59 -26.63
CA ARG A 469 -23.56 20.17 -25.45
C ARG A 469 -23.06 18.71 -25.57
N ARG A 470 -23.86 17.81 -26.14
CA ARG A 470 -23.45 16.42 -26.42
C ARG A 470 -22.43 16.33 -27.55
N ALA A 471 -22.57 17.14 -28.62
CA ALA A 471 -21.58 17.25 -29.68
C ALA A 471 -20.26 17.85 -29.15
N GLY A 472 -20.31 18.89 -28.33
CA GLY A 472 -19.14 19.46 -27.67
C GLY A 472 -18.43 18.47 -26.72
N ARG A 473 -19.15 17.56 -26.04
CA ARG A 473 -18.57 16.47 -25.25
C ARG A 473 -17.95 15.36 -26.13
N ARG A 474 -18.60 15.01 -27.25
CA ARG A 474 -18.05 14.03 -28.20
C ARG A 474 -16.79 14.55 -28.89
N ILE A 475 -16.75 15.85 -29.23
CA ILE A 475 -15.57 16.48 -29.83
C ILE A 475 -14.40 16.54 -28.83
N ARG A 476 -14.67 16.76 -27.51
CA ARG A 476 -13.62 16.69 -26.46
C ARG A 476 -13.11 15.27 -26.18
N GLY A 477 -13.91 14.23 -26.45
CA GLY A 477 -13.49 12.82 -26.29
C GLY A 477 -12.90 12.19 -27.54
N ALA A 478 -13.05 12.80 -28.72
CA ALA A 478 -12.68 12.25 -30.02
C ALA A 478 -11.49 12.96 -30.71
N VAL A 479 -10.88 13.97 -30.08
CA VAL A 479 -9.66 14.57 -30.59
C VAL A 479 -8.49 13.77 -30.00
N PRO A 480 -7.74 13.00 -30.81
CA PRO A 480 -6.49 12.45 -30.35
C PRO A 480 -5.63 13.65 -29.95
N SER A 481 -5.05 13.65 -28.75
CA SER A 481 -4.22 14.72 -28.19
C SER A 481 -2.88 14.90 -28.94
N ARG A 482 -2.83 14.53 -30.22
CA ARG A 482 -1.70 14.77 -31.09
C ARG A 482 -1.63 16.26 -31.43
N GLY A 483 -0.76 16.96 -30.74
CA GLY A 483 -0.24 18.25 -31.21
C GLY A 483 -0.78 19.52 -30.57
N VAL A 484 -1.76 19.45 -29.63
CA VAL A 484 -2.12 20.63 -28.85
C VAL A 484 -1.29 20.62 -27.56
N PRO A 485 -0.33 21.56 -27.39
CA PRO A 485 0.46 21.63 -26.16
C PRO A 485 -0.48 21.82 -24.97
N THR A 486 -0.35 20.96 -23.96
CA THR A 486 -1.04 21.16 -22.70
C THR A 486 -0.49 22.42 -22.01
N GLN A 487 -1.25 23.00 -21.07
CA GLN A 487 -0.71 24.10 -20.26
C GLN A 487 0.59 23.70 -19.55
N MET A 488 0.71 22.42 -19.17
CA MET A 488 1.92 21.86 -18.56
C MET A 488 3.08 21.83 -19.57
N ASP A 489 2.84 21.40 -20.81
CA ASP A 489 3.87 21.40 -21.86
C ASP A 489 4.40 22.82 -22.15
N ALA A 490 3.51 23.80 -22.19
CA ALA A 490 3.89 25.20 -22.36
C ALA A 490 4.72 25.71 -21.17
N MET A 491 4.31 25.37 -19.95
CA MET A 491 5.04 25.74 -18.74
C MET A 491 6.41 25.07 -18.67
N MET A 492 6.51 23.77 -18.97
CA MET A 492 7.77 23.02 -18.95
C MET A 492 8.74 23.48 -20.05
N LYS A 493 8.23 23.77 -21.26
CA LYS A 493 9.04 24.38 -22.33
C LYS A 493 9.51 25.77 -21.95
N GLY A 494 8.65 26.57 -21.31
CA GLY A 494 9.02 27.89 -20.79
C GLY A 494 10.09 27.79 -19.69
N ALA A 495 9.94 26.88 -18.74
CA ALA A 495 10.93 26.62 -17.70
C ALA A 495 12.27 26.16 -18.31
N SER A 496 12.23 25.18 -19.22
CA SER A 496 13.44 24.71 -19.94
C SER A 496 14.14 25.83 -20.69
N PHE A 497 13.38 26.68 -21.41
CA PHE A 497 13.93 27.85 -22.09
C PHE A 497 14.61 28.83 -21.14
N VAL A 498 14.02 29.11 -19.99
CA VAL A 498 14.60 30.02 -18.98
C VAL A 498 15.85 29.39 -18.37
N MET A 499 15.80 28.11 -17.99
CA MET A 499 16.89 27.40 -17.32
C MET A 499 18.07 27.07 -18.26
N SER A 500 17.87 27.07 -19.58
CA SER A 500 18.92 26.74 -20.56
C SER A 500 19.98 27.81 -20.73
N SER A 501 19.87 28.99 -20.09
CA SER A 501 20.86 30.07 -20.18
C SER A 501 20.92 30.85 -18.86
N GLY A 502 22.15 31.09 -18.36
CA GLY A 502 22.39 31.89 -17.15
C GLY A 502 21.86 33.32 -17.25
N GLN A 503 21.88 33.92 -18.45
CA GLN A 503 21.33 35.25 -18.68
C GLN A 503 19.81 35.29 -18.62
N ARG A 504 19.12 34.29 -19.18
CA ARG A 504 17.66 34.14 -19.14
C ARG A 504 17.19 33.88 -17.70
N MET A 505 17.92 33.03 -17.00
CA MET A 505 17.64 32.77 -15.59
C MET A 505 17.78 34.04 -14.74
N SER A 506 18.85 34.83 -14.94
CA SER A 506 19.03 36.11 -14.22
C SER A 506 17.93 37.13 -14.55
N LEU A 507 17.39 37.12 -15.77
CA LEU A 507 16.27 37.96 -16.15
C LEU A 507 14.98 37.52 -15.46
N ALA A 508 14.73 36.21 -15.41
CA ALA A 508 13.59 35.62 -14.68
C ALA A 508 13.66 35.91 -13.16
N GLU A 509 14.84 35.78 -12.56
CA GLU A 509 15.07 36.11 -11.13
C GLU A 509 14.75 37.60 -10.84
N ARG A 510 15.08 38.52 -11.78
CA ARG A 510 14.68 39.93 -11.66
C ARG A 510 13.18 40.12 -11.70
N GLY A 511 12.47 39.35 -12.57
CA GLY A 511 11.02 39.36 -12.66
C GLY A 511 10.36 38.83 -11.39
N LEU A 512 10.91 37.79 -10.77
CA LEU A 512 10.39 37.23 -9.51
C LEU A 512 10.41 38.25 -8.35
N ARG A 513 11.30 39.26 -8.38
CA ARG A 513 11.30 40.34 -7.38
C ARG A 513 10.00 41.16 -7.37
N MET A 514 9.27 41.22 -8.47
CA MET A 514 7.95 41.85 -8.51
C MET A 514 6.94 41.11 -7.61
N GLY A 515 7.16 39.83 -7.35
CA GLY A 515 6.39 39.05 -6.37
C GLY A 515 6.38 39.65 -4.96
N ARG A 516 7.39 40.48 -4.61
CA ARG A 516 7.43 41.21 -3.33
C ARG A 516 6.32 42.26 -3.20
N VAL A 517 5.84 42.79 -4.32
CA VAL A 517 4.72 43.72 -4.36
C VAL A 517 3.39 42.99 -4.11
N ILE A 518 3.35 41.71 -4.49
CA ILE A 518 2.17 40.84 -4.33
C ILE A 518 2.15 40.21 -2.93
N ALA A 519 3.30 40.04 -2.30
CA ALA A 519 3.40 39.54 -0.92
C ALA A 519 2.74 40.54 0.05
N GLY A 520 1.75 40.08 0.82
CA GLY A 520 1.02 40.88 1.78
C GLY A 520 1.90 41.39 2.94
N ARG A 521 1.27 41.95 3.98
CA ARG A 521 1.95 42.42 5.21
C ARG A 521 2.74 41.30 5.91
N ASP A 522 2.30 40.04 5.72
CA ASP A 522 2.91 38.84 6.30
C ASP A 522 4.12 38.33 5.51
N ARG A 523 4.57 39.08 4.49
CA ARG A 523 5.68 38.71 3.60
C ARG A 523 5.54 37.34 2.94
N ALA A 524 4.31 36.95 2.66
CA ALA A 524 3.96 35.70 2.01
C ALA A 524 2.98 35.91 0.87
N ILE A 525 3.05 35.06 -0.15
CA ILE A 525 2.14 35.03 -1.28
C ILE A 525 1.18 33.88 -1.03
N GLY A 526 -0.03 34.19 -0.58
CA GLY A 526 -1.08 33.22 -0.27
C GLY A 526 -1.92 32.80 -1.48
N TRP A 527 -1.77 33.44 -2.64
CA TRP A 527 -2.54 33.12 -3.84
C TRP A 527 -1.74 33.32 -5.13
N LEU A 528 -1.80 32.35 -6.01
CA LEU A 528 -1.30 32.42 -7.38
C LEU A 528 -2.36 31.98 -8.38
N PRO A 529 -2.42 32.58 -9.58
CA PRO A 529 -3.42 32.21 -10.58
C PRO A 529 -3.09 30.92 -11.31
N GLY A 530 -4.14 30.25 -11.83
CA GLY A 530 -4.03 29.10 -12.72
C GLY A 530 -3.43 27.86 -12.05
N MET A 531 -2.63 27.08 -12.77
CA MET A 531 -2.04 25.83 -12.26
C MET A 531 -1.09 26.04 -11.08
N VAL A 532 -0.38 27.15 -11.03
CA VAL A 532 0.52 27.47 -9.91
C VAL A 532 -0.25 27.82 -8.62
N GLY A 533 -1.55 28.13 -8.73
CA GLY A 533 -2.42 28.34 -7.58
C GLY A 533 -2.61 27.08 -6.71
N GLY A 534 -2.38 25.89 -7.27
CA GLY A 534 -2.37 24.65 -6.49
C GLY A 534 -1.30 24.64 -5.40
N TRP A 535 -0.18 25.34 -5.59
CA TRP A 535 0.88 25.48 -4.61
C TRP A 535 0.49 26.35 -3.41
N THR A 536 -0.33 27.37 -3.66
CA THR A 536 -0.79 28.31 -2.62
C THR A 536 -2.14 27.94 -2.02
N ALA A 537 -2.76 26.85 -2.47
CA ALA A 537 -4.04 26.39 -1.92
C ALA A 537 -3.93 25.92 -0.47
N GLU A 538 -2.76 25.45 -0.05
CA GLU A 538 -2.51 24.86 1.28
C GLU A 538 -1.20 25.31 1.94
N ARG A 539 -0.47 26.21 1.29
CA ARG A 539 0.78 26.78 1.81
C ARG A 539 1.03 28.17 1.24
N ASP A 540 1.66 29.00 2.02
CA ASP A 540 2.12 30.30 1.56
C ASP A 540 3.53 30.19 0.96
N ILE A 541 3.79 30.95 -0.10
CA ILE A 541 5.12 31.08 -0.66
C ILE A 541 5.78 32.31 -0.02
N PRO A 542 6.97 32.17 0.59
CA PRO A 542 7.65 33.33 1.16
C PRO A 542 7.99 34.38 0.10
N GLU A 543 8.01 35.64 0.49
CA GLU A 543 8.40 36.71 -0.45
C GLU A 543 9.77 36.41 -1.04
N PRO A 544 9.98 36.67 -2.34
CA PRO A 544 11.28 36.51 -2.98
C PRO A 544 12.36 37.36 -2.27
N PRO A 545 13.59 36.88 -2.16
CA PRO A 545 14.67 37.62 -1.51
C PRO A 545 14.95 38.93 -2.23
N LYS A 546 15.48 39.93 -1.51
CA LYS A 546 15.86 41.24 -2.09
C LYS A 546 16.94 41.12 -3.13
N GLU A 547 17.81 40.14 -2.97
CA GLU A 547 18.92 39.83 -3.87
C GLU A 547 18.87 38.37 -4.27
N SER A 548 19.15 38.04 -5.55
CA SER A 548 19.24 36.64 -5.99
C SER A 548 20.49 35.99 -5.42
N PHE A 549 20.44 34.69 -5.14
CA PHE A 549 21.60 33.90 -4.68
C PHE A 549 22.80 34.07 -5.60
N ARG A 550 22.63 34.12 -6.91
CA ARG A 550 23.69 34.31 -7.89
C ARG A 550 24.40 35.67 -7.75
N ASN A 551 23.65 36.74 -7.44
CA ASN A 551 24.26 38.06 -7.19
C ASN A 551 24.93 38.12 -5.83
N TRP A 552 24.32 37.51 -4.83
CA TRP A 552 24.92 37.39 -3.50
C TRP A 552 26.22 36.58 -3.60
N TRP A 553 26.21 35.43 -4.27
CA TRP A 553 27.41 34.59 -4.48
C TRP A 553 28.57 35.36 -5.12
N LYS A 554 28.31 36.09 -6.21
CA LYS A 554 29.35 36.91 -6.88
C LYS A 554 30.00 37.97 -5.96
N LYS A 555 29.27 38.45 -4.96
CA LYS A 555 29.79 39.44 -4.00
C LYS A 555 30.62 38.79 -2.91
N HIS A 556 30.34 37.56 -2.57
CA HIS A 556 30.93 36.85 -1.44
C HIS A 556 31.82 35.68 -1.86
N GLU A 557 32.10 35.52 -3.14
CA GLU A 557 32.88 34.42 -3.71
C GLU A 557 34.31 34.39 -3.10
N GLY A 558 34.95 35.55 -2.92
CA GLY A 558 36.25 35.66 -2.26
C GLY A 558 36.23 35.28 -0.78
N GLU A 559 35.20 35.75 -0.03
CA GLU A 559 35.06 35.45 1.39
C GLU A 559 34.79 33.98 1.68
N THR A 560 34.08 33.30 0.73
CA THR A 560 33.76 31.88 0.87
C THR A 560 34.99 31.02 0.56
N GLY A 561 35.83 31.40 -0.40
CA GLY A 561 37.11 30.75 -0.70
C GLY A 561 38.06 30.80 0.49
N GLU A 562 38.27 31.98 1.07
CA GLU A 562 39.12 32.15 2.24
C GLU A 562 38.62 31.43 3.51
N ARG A 563 37.30 31.23 3.62
CA ARG A 563 36.69 30.48 4.72
C ARG A 563 36.88 28.98 4.57
N LEU A 564 36.75 28.46 3.37
CA LEU A 564 36.99 27.04 3.06
C LEU A 564 38.47 26.66 3.19
N GLU A 565 39.40 27.55 2.79
CA GLU A 565 40.83 27.37 3.03
C GLU A 565 41.19 27.39 4.52
N ARG A 566 40.53 28.24 5.30
CA ARG A 566 40.73 28.34 6.77
C ARG A 566 40.20 27.14 7.51
N ASP A 567 39.13 26.51 6.98
CA ASP A 567 38.51 25.31 7.55
C ASP A 567 39.12 24.01 6.98
N GLY A 568 40.22 24.07 6.22
CA GLY A 568 41.00 22.93 5.73
C GLY A 568 40.35 22.14 4.58
N VAL A 569 39.33 22.69 3.94
CA VAL A 569 38.69 22.08 2.78
C VAL A 569 39.37 22.57 1.52
N THR A 570 40.29 21.77 0.97
CA THR A 570 40.91 22.05 -0.33
C THR A 570 39.89 21.84 -1.45
N ALA A 571 39.57 22.89 -2.17
CA ALA A 571 38.77 22.79 -3.39
C ALA A 571 39.56 21.97 -4.45
N ALA A 572 38.95 20.97 -5.02
CA ALA A 572 39.52 20.23 -6.14
C ALA A 572 39.83 21.20 -7.31
N PRO A 573 40.98 21.10 -7.99
CA PRO A 573 41.34 22.00 -9.05
C PRO A 573 40.37 21.86 -10.21
N GLY A 574 39.82 23.01 -10.65
CA GLY A 574 38.93 23.08 -11.80
C GLY A 574 39.63 22.64 -13.08
N THR A 575 39.04 21.68 -13.76
CA THR A 575 39.40 21.32 -15.14
C THR A 575 38.88 22.38 -16.09
N GLU A 576 39.81 23.13 -16.67
CA GLU A 576 39.56 23.92 -17.86
C GLU A 576 39.17 23.00 -19.03
N GLY A 577 38.07 23.34 -19.70
CA GLY A 577 37.52 22.52 -20.76
C GLY A 577 38.37 22.51 -22.04
N THR A 578 38.55 21.32 -22.57
CA THR A 578 38.63 21.09 -24.02
C THR A 578 37.87 19.80 -24.32
N GLY A 579 37.04 19.88 -25.34
CA GLY A 579 36.09 18.88 -25.72
C GLY A 579 36.68 17.61 -26.34
N THR A 580 35.78 16.68 -26.55
CA THR A 580 35.80 15.45 -27.37
C THR A 580 36.27 14.17 -26.69
N GLY A 581 35.39 13.15 -26.75
CA GLY A 581 35.80 11.74 -26.74
C GLY A 581 35.07 10.85 -25.71
N LEU A 582 34.32 9.99 -26.25
CA LEU A 582 33.67 8.75 -25.83
C LEU A 582 34.30 7.96 -24.65
N ALA A 583 33.42 7.47 -23.80
CA ALA A 583 33.38 6.18 -23.11
C ALA A 583 34.67 5.66 -22.44
N GLU A 584 34.55 5.34 -21.14
CA GLU A 584 34.88 4.03 -20.56
C GLU A 584 34.82 4.06 -19.02
N ASP A 585 34.44 2.96 -18.46
CA ASP A 585 34.30 2.52 -17.09
C ASP A 585 35.22 3.13 -16.02
N HIS A 586 34.66 3.51 -14.85
CA HIS A 586 35.38 3.47 -13.58
C HIS A 586 34.46 3.13 -12.37
N PRO A 587 34.95 2.36 -11.41
CA PRO A 587 34.17 1.81 -10.29
C PRO A 587 33.97 2.81 -9.15
N ALA A 588 32.90 2.58 -8.40
CA ALA A 588 32.49 3.33 -7.23
C ALA A 588 33.57 3.37 -6.14
N SER A 589 33.97 4.57 -5.72
CA SER A 589 34.77 4.80 -4.51
C SER A 589 33.85 5.13 -3.34
N SER A 590 34.00 4.32 -2.27
CA SER A 590 33.39 4.48 -0.95
C SER A 590 33.83 5.79 -0.28
N VAL A 591 32.84 6.57 0.17
CA VAL A 591 33.07 7.71 1.07
C VAL A 591 32.86 7.23 2.50
N GLU A 592 33.93 7.16 3.27
CA GLU A 592 33.92 6.98 4.72
C GLU A 592 33.39 8.25 5.40
N VAL A 593 32.32 8.11 6.17
CA VAL A 593 31.82 9.16 7.07
C VAL A 593 32.43 8.93 8.44
N ALA A 594 33.29 9.85 8.86
CA ALA A 594 33.89 9.88 10.19
C ALA A 594 32.84 10.19 11.26
N THR A 595 32.75 9.34 12.29
CA THR A 595 31.98 9.57 13.52
C THR A 595 32.82 10.33 14.55
N PRO A 596 32.25 11.27 15.31
CA PRO A 596 32.98 11.93 16.41
C PRO A 596 33.03 11.05 17.67
N GLN A 597 34.22 10.86 18.18
CA GLN A 597 34.50 10.22 19.48
C GLN A 597 34.13 11.17 20.64
N GLY A 598 33.41 10.69 21.63
CA GLY A 598 33.23 11.30 22.94
C GLY A 598 33.95 10.47 24.04
N PRO A 599 34.26 11.04 25.21
CA PRO A 599 35.37 10.58 26.05
C PRO A 599 35.00 9.40 26.96
N HIS A 600 36.04 8.60 27.23
CA HIS A 600 36.10 7.45 28.13
C HIS A 600 35.78 7.76 29.60
N GLY A 601 35.02 6.87 30.23
CA GLY A 601 34.93 6.72 31.68
C GLY A 601 34.92 5.23 32.02
N GLU A 602 36.02 4.77 32.62
CA GLU A 602 36.20 3.42 33.14
C GLU A 602 35.33 3.13 34.36
N SER A 603 34.73 1.97 34.47
CA SER A 603 34.38 1.40 35.78
C SER A 603 34.33 -0.14 35.71
N LYS A 604 34.99 -0.72 36.69
CA LYS A 604 35.47 -2.08 36.89
C LYS A 604 34.36 -3.14 37.04
N ALA A 605 34.79 -4.33 36.69
CA ALA A 605 34.13 -5.63 36.85
C ALA A 605 33.82 -6.04 38.31
N ALA A 606 32.76 -6.83 38.48
CA ALA A 606 32.71 -7.91 39.47
C ALA A 606 31.85 -9.07 38.96
N ARG A 607 32.52 -10.23 38.85
CA ARG A 607 31.89 -11.55 38.69
C ARG A 607 31.26 -11.97 40.01
N THR A 608 30.13 -12.64 39.96
CA THR A 608 29.81 -13.76 40.86
C THR A 608 28.90 -14.75 40.13
N GLU A 609 29.37 -15.98 40.04
CA GLU A 609 28.63 -17.22 39.75
C GLU A 609 27.72 -17.53 40.95
N GLU A 610 26.53 -18.03 40.70
CA GLU A 610 25.93 -19.07 41.55
C GLU A 610 24.80 -19.81 40.85
N THR A 611 24.90 -21.10 40.85
CA THR A 611 23.99 -22.14 40.43
C THR A 611 22.83 -22.31 41.43
N ALA A 612 21.62 -22.59 40.95
CA ALA A 612 20.74 -23.59 41.56
C ALA A 612 19.49 -23.90 40.74
N ALA A 613 19.19 -25.16 40.63
CA ALA A 613 17.99 -25.75 40.03
C ALA A 613 16.73 -25.49 40.89
N GLY A 614 15.58 -25.37 40.21
CA GLY A 614 14.28 -25.31 40.86
C GLY A 614 13.14 -25.60 39.87
N THR A 615 12.63 -26.80 39.94
CA THR A 615 11.40 -27.28 39.30
C THR A 615 10.17 -26.50 39.82
N GLY A 616 9.35 -25.98 38.89
CA GLY A 616 8.05 -25.40 39.20
C GLY A 616 7.15 -25.42 37.98
N GLN A 617 6.23 -26.37 37.94
CA GLN A 617 5.07 -26.36 37.06
C GLN A 617 4.18 -25.17 37.46
N ASP A 618 3.93 -24.27 36.52
CA ASP A 618 2.80 -23.37 36.64
C ASP A 618 2.00 -23.31 35.33
N ALA A 619 0.71 -23.46 35.50
CA ALA A 619 -0.31 -23.55 34.47
C ALA A 619 -0.41 -22.25 33.68
N ALA A 620 -0.36 -22.36 32.34
CA ALA A 620 -0.59 -21.26 31.42
C ALA A 620 -2.06 -20.77 31.53
N THR A 621 -2.22 -19.54 31.94
CA THR A 621 -3.48 -18.80 31.87
C THR A 621 -3.72 -18.35 30.43
N PRO A 622 -4.86 -18.61 29.79
CA PRO A 622 -5.21 -18.12 28.49
C PRO A 622 -5.70 -16.67 28.57
N GLY A 623 -4.87 -15.71 28.32
CA GLY A 623 -5.24 -14.30 28.38
C GLY A 623 -4.37 -13.32 27.59
N ALA A 624 -3.16 -13.72 27.19
CA ALA A 624 -2.18 -12.80 26.61
C ALA A 624 -2.47 -12.35 25.17
N GLY A 625 -3.26 -13.09 24.39
CA GLY A 625 -3.56 -12.77 23.00
C GLY A 625 -4.54 -11.61 22.83
N ALA A 626 -5.58 -11.56 23.66
CA ALA A 626 -6.60 -10.52 23.59
C ALA A 626 -6.08 -9.15 24.06
N ASP A 627 -5.15 -9.15 25.02
CA ASP A 627 -4.53 -7.92 25.54
C ASP A 627 -3.54 -7.30 24.54
N ALA A 628 -2.87 -8.10 23.70
CA ALA A 628 -1.95 -7.58 22.67
C ALA A 628 -2.70 -6.87 21.53
N VAL A 629 -3.84 -7.40 21.09
CA VAL A 629 -4.67 -6.79 20.05
C VAL A 629 -5.46 -5.61 20.60
N ALA A 630 -6.04 -5.73 21.79
CA ALA A 630 -6.69 -4.62 22.48
C ALA A 630 -5.68 -3.50 22.80
N GLY A 631 -4.43 -3.84 23.14
CA GLY A 631 -3.33 -2.90 23.33
C GLY A 631 -2.91 -2.18 22.05
N ALA A 632 -2.80 -2.89 20.92
CA ALA A 632 -2.50 -2.27 19.62
C ALA A 632 -3.66 -1.39 19.14
N TYR A 633 -4.91 -1.85 19.34
CA TYR A 633 -6.11 -1.08 19.01
C TYR A 633 -6.33 0.10 19.97
N SER A 634 -6.10 -0.08 21.26
CA SER A 634 -6.13 0.98 22.27
C SER A 634 -5.07 2.05 22.00
N ALA A 635 -3.86 1.64 21.61
CA ALA A 635 -2.81 2.55 21.18
C ALA A 635 -3.14 3.30 19.87
N ALA A 636 -3.91 2.66 18.96
CA ALA A 636 -4.31 3.24 17.70
C ALA A 636 -5.51 4.20 17.80
N THR A 637 -6.40 4.00 18.79
CA THR A 637 -7.67 4.75 18.93
C THR A 637 -7.76 5.57 20.23
N GLY A 638 -6.63 5.80 20.92
CA GLY A 638 -6.56 6.52 22.21
C GLY A 638 -7.15 7.93 22.13
N ASP A 639 -7.96 8.28 23.15
CA ASP A 639 -8.56 9.59 23.31
C ASP A 639 -7.46 10.62 23.69
N PRO A 640 -7.34 11.78 23.04
CA PRO A 640 -6.31 12.78 23.34
C PRO A 640 -6.45 13.47 24.70
N HIS A 641 -7.43 13.11 25.53
CA HIS A 641 -7.69 13.79 26.82
C HIS A 641 -7.07 13.13 28.07
N GLU A 642 -6.42 11.95 27.97
CA GLU A 642 -5.89 11.26 29.16
C GLU A 642 -4.40 11.57 29.53
N ASP A 643 -3.67 12.35 28.76
CA ASP A 643 -2.22 12.58 28.99
C ASP A 643 -1.87 13.78 29.90
N ASN A 644 -2.73 14.17 30.84
CA ASN A 644 -2.43 15.25 31.78
C ASN A 644 -2.65 14.86 33.25
N ILE A 645 -1.95 13.84 33.78
CA ILE A 645 -1.77 13.64 35.21
C ILE A 645 -0.29 13.38 35.52
N ALA A 646 0.41 14.43 35.97
CA ALA A 646 1.76 14.32 36.52
C ALA A 646 1.74 13.59 37.88
N PRO A 647 2.78 12.81 38.23
CA PRO A 647 2.84 12.12 39.52
C PRO A 647 3.11 13.11 40.64
N ARG A 648 2.21 13.23 41.59
CA ARG A 648 2.46 13.92 42.87
C ARG A 648 3.16 12.95 43.83
N ASN A 649 4.35 13.33 44.21
CA ASN A 649 5.12 12.71 45.31
C ASN A 649 4.36 12.77 46.63
N GLY A 650 4.18 11.62 47.27
CA GLY A 650 3.61 11.51 48.61
C GLY A 650 4.66 11.67 49.68
N HIS A 651 4.32 12.42 50.70
CA HIS A 651 5.03 12.42 51.99
C HIS A 651 4.21 11.64 53.02
N ALA A 652 4.94 10.90 53.84
CA ALA A 652 4.47 10.06 54.92
C ALA A 652 3.90 10.86 56.10
N GLY A 653 2.87 10.34 56.75
CA GLY A 653 2.38 10.74 58.04
C GLY A 653 1.62 9.61 58.77
N ARG A 654 2.16 9.20 59.90
CA ARG A 654 1.63 8.20 60.85
C ARG A 654 0.40 8.71 61.59
N GLY A 655 -0.43 7.79 62.04
CA GLY A 655 -1.31 8.01 63.20
C GLY A 655 -2.59 7.19 63.23
N ASN A 656 -2.54 6.13 63.86
CA ASN A 656 -3.30 5.44 64.97
C ASN A 656 -4.82 5.66 65.12
N GLN A 657 -5.49 4.49 65.25
CA GLN A 657 -6.48 4.03 66.24
C GLN A 657 -7.98 4.27 66.04
N ASP A 658 -8.67 3.12 66.12
CA ASP A 658 -9.89 2.73 66.85
C ASP A 658 -11.28 3.19 66.39
N GLY A 659 -12.18 2.20 66.26
CA GLY A 659 -13.59 2.34 66.53
C GLY A 659 -14.58 1.65 65.61
N GLU A 660 -14.92 0.39 65.85
CA GLU A 660 -16.21 -0.25 65.54
C GLU A 660 -17.30 0.26 66.53
N PRO A 661 -18.62 -0.10 66.38
CA PRO A 661 -19.49 -0.38 65.22
C PRO A 661 -20.84 0.36 65.31
N ALA A 662 -21.59 0.43 64.24
CA ALA A 662 -23.02 0.19 64.19
C ALA A 662 -23.53 0.11 62.74
#